data_3ce8b02988f9ee3516f831ba3cfa2c58
#
_entry.id   3ce8b02988f9ee3516f831ba3cfa2c58
#
_cell.length_a   1.000
_cell.length_b   1.000
_cell.length_c   1.000
_cell.angle_alpha   90.00
_cell.angle_beta   90.00
_cell.angle_gamma   90.00
#
_symmetry.space_group_name_H-M   'P 1'
#
loop_
_entity.id
_entity.type
_entity.pdbx_description
1 polymer ?
#
loop_
_entity_poly.entity_id
_entity_poly.type
_entity_poly.pdbx_seq_one_letter_code
_entity_poly.pdbx_strand_id
1 'polypeptide(L)'
;MNKKYTLISISILTALYSQQSLADLHSQCLLGVPHFTGEVVKGDVNNLPVYIEADKAEINQPTQAIYQGNVDLKQGNRHLVGNSVEVKQTGEGDQAQRWAYLRGGFDYKDNQINLLGNDASFNLDSKNGNVTDADYQLVGRQGRGKAQEIELGDNYRLMKNATFTSCLPDDNAWAVDASEIRQHIKEEYAEFWHARFKVLGVPVFYTPYLQLPIGDRRRSGLLMPTVGHSSRDGYWYKQPIYWNIAPNYDATFAPKYMSRRGWQLNGEFRYLTLVGEGKLAGEYLGRDRYDEYISDNRKRHLFYWNHNSSFLENWRLNVDYTKVSDKRYFTDFDSDYGSSTDGYANQYARIAYYKPNYNFAISARQFQIFDEVDIGPYRAMPQIDFNYYKNDLANGWVDFKLFSQAVRFDNDSTLMPTAWRFHVEPSLATAMSNKYGSLNIETKLYATHYNQKKGSSSSAEDVQKSVNRVLPQLKVDLQTVLASNKTLFDGYTQTLEPHVQYLYRPYKDQSNIGSKRVNNYLGFGYDSALVQQDYYSLFRDRRYSGLDRISSANQITLGGTTRFYDKNADERFNFSAGQIYYLTASKIDDNPNNRTPKSSSSWALESNWKISDKWNWRGSYQYDTLLDKASLANSSLEFNPMKNNLIQLNYRYASKEYINQNLGASANRYQQDIKQIGVVAAWEVSDNWALVGKYYQDIALKKPVEQYVGVQYNSCCWSLGVGARRYVTSRQNQRNDQVVYDNSVGVTFELRGLGENDHQSGIEDMLKKGKLPYIQAFSL
;
A
#
# COMPACT_ATOMS: atom_id res chain seq x y z
N MET A 1 13.94 35.24 24.94
CA MET A 1 13.19 34.55 23.87
C MET A 1 13.24 35.42 22.62
N ASN A 2 13.88 34.92 21.58
CA ASN A 2 14.26 35.72 20.41
C ASN A 2 13.05 36.00 19.48
N LYS A 3 12.80 37.27 19.17
CA LYS A 3 11.74 37.77 18.26
C LYS A 3 11.71 37.08 16.87
N LYS A 4 12.75 36.35 16.48
CA LYS A 4 12.80 35.61 15.19
C LYS A 4 11.92 34.35 15.17
N TYR A 5 11.67 33.71 16.30
CA TYR A 5 10.82 32.51 16.36
C TYR A 5 9.31 32.84 16.32
N THR A 6 8.94 34.03 16.76
CA THR A 6 7.54 34.50 16.76
C THR A 6 7.05 34.87 15.36
N LEU A 7 7.92 35.35 14.48
CA LEU A 7 7.59 35.68 13.09
C LEU A 7 7.41 34.41 12.22
N ILE A 8 8.21 33.37 12.44
CA ILE A 8 8.08 32.09 11.73
C ILE A 8 6.80 31.36 12.17
N SER A 9 6.44 31.44 13.46
CA SER A 9 5.21 30.82 13.98
C SER A 9 3.94 31.50 13.45
N ILE A 10 3.96 32.84 13.26
CA ILE A 10 2.84 33.59 12.70
C ILE A 10 2.70 33.36 11.19
N SER A 11 3.81 33.25 10.45
CA SER A 11 3.80 32.96 9.02
C SER A 11 3.27 31.55 8.71
N ILE A 12 3.55 30.56 9.57
CA ILE A 12 3.00 29.22 9.43
C ILE A 12 1.50 29.19 9.76
N LEU A 13 1.05 29.94 10.77
CA LEU A 13 -0.35 30.05 11.13
C LEU A 13 -1.20 30.79 10.08
N THR A 14 -0.66 31.80 9.40
CA THR A 14 -1.37 32.51 8.32
C THR A 14 -1.45 31.68 7.03
N ALA A 15 -0.46 30.85 6.72
CA ALA A 15 -0.52 29.90 5.61
C ALA A 15 -1.58 28.78 5.81
N LEU A 16 -1.95 28.49 7.04
CA LEU A 16 -3.00 27.50 7.39
C LEU A 16 -4.45 28.04 7.20
N TYR A 17 -4.62 29.33 7.00
CA TYR A 17 -5.95 29.99 6.92
C TYR A 17 -6.42 30.33 5.50
N SER A 18 -5.65 30.07 4.47
CA SER A 18 -6.12 30.27 3.10
C SER A 18 -7.11 29.16 2.71
N GLN A 19 -8.38 29.36 3.02
CA GLN A 19 -9.49 28.56 2.50
C GLN A 19 -9.77 28.96 1.04
N GLN A 20 -8.92 28.54 0.12
CA GLN A 20 -9.34 28.41 -1.28
C GLN A 20 -9.66 26.92 -1.51
N SER A 21 -10.85 26.64 -2.01
CA SER A 21 -11.16 25.33 -2.59
C SER A 21 -10.27 25.20 -3.83
N LEU A 22 -9.11 24.56 -3.66
CA LEU A 22 -8.20 24.28 -4.76
C LEU A 22 -8.92 23.28 -5.66
N ALA A 23 -9.30 23.71 -6.87
CA ALA A 23 -9.71 22.77 -7.91
C ALA A 23 -8.53 21.81 -8.17
N ASP A 24 -8.81 20.53 -8.36
CA ASP A 24 -7.78 19.54 -8.69
C ASP A 24 -6.93 20.04 -9.87
N LEU A 25 -5.59 20.01 -9.73
CA LEU A 25 -4.64 20.48 -10.75
C LEU A 25 -4.97 19.91 -12.14
N HIS A 26 -5.43 18.64 -12.19
CA HIS A 26 -5.87 18.03 -13.44
C HIS A 26 -7.01 18.79 -14.10
N SER A 27 -8.06 19.11 -13.36
CA SER A 27 -9.19 19.87 -13.89
C SER A 27 -8.75 21.25 -14.40
N GLN A 28 -7.80 21.88 -13.72
CA GLN A 28 -7.21 23.17 -14.15
C GLN A 28 -6.39 22.98 -15.44
N CYS A 29 -5.62 21.91 -15.55
CA CYS A 29 -4.83 21.61 -16.76
C CYS A 29 -5.72 21.38 -17.99
N LEU A 30 -6.86 20.74 -17.80
CA LEU A 30 -7.83 20.53 -18.88
C LEU A 30 -8.51 21.82 -19.33
N LEU A 31 -8.63 22.87 -18.50
CA LEU A 31 -9.15 24.17 -18.91
C LEU A 31 -8.29 24.86 -19.97
N GLY A 32 -6.99 24.56 -20.03
CA GLY A 32 -6.06 25.05 -21.06
C GLY A 32 -6.08 24.27 -22.37
N VAL A 33 -6.93 23.24 -22.50
CA VAL A 33 -7.02 22.37 -23.68
C VAL A 33 -8.34 22.69 -24.43
N PRO A 34 -8.35 22.67 -25.77
CA PRO A 34 -9.58 22.85 -26.54
C PRO A 34 -10.61 21.76 -26.19
N HIS A 35 -11.85 22.16 -25.98
CA HIS A 35 -12.99 21.29 -25.78
C HIS A 35 -13.95 21.37 -26.95
N PHE A 36 -14.45 20.21 -27.39
CA PHE A 36 -15.49 20.18 -28.38
C PHE A 36 -16.84 20.53 -27.73
N THR A 37 -17.47 21.58 -28.22
CA THR A 37 -18.74 22.09 -27.67
C THR A 37 -19.98 21.65 -28.46
N GLY A 38 -19.79 20.97 -29.63
CA GLY A 38 -20.88 20.46 -30.48
C GLY A 38 -21.38 19.08 -30.01
N GLU A 39 -22.50 18.66 -30.58
CA GLU A 39 -22.96 17.27 -30.41
C GLU A 39 -22.07 16.32 -31.22
N VAL A 40 -21.56 15.28 -30.57
CA VAL A 40 -20.78 14.24 -31.23
C VAL A 40 -21.72 13.33 -32.00
N VAL A 41 -21.57 13.30 -33.32
CA VAL A 41 -22.37 12.47 -34.21
C VAL A 41 -22.09 10.99 -33.98
N LYS A 42 -23.12 10.22 -33.70
CA LYS A 42 -23.05 8.75 -33.58
C LYS A 42 -23.23 8.14 -34.96
N GLY A 43 -22.18 7.57 -35.53
CA GLY A 43 -22.18 6.93 -36.85
C GLY A 43 -21.11 7.49 -37.81
N ASP A 44 -21.18 7.09 -39.07
CA ASP A 44 -20.22 7.56 -40.10
C ASP A 44 -20.54 9.00 -40.52
N VAL A 45 -19.73 9.96 -40.06
CA VAL A 45 -19.84 11.39 -40.37
C VAL A 45 -19.81 11.65 -41.86
N ASN A 46 -19.18 10.78 -42.66
CA ASN A 46 -19.06 10.96 -44.12
C ASN A 46 -20.38 10.78 -44.88
N ASN A 47 -21.39 10.17 -44.27
CA ASN A 47 -22.72 10.02 -44.82
C ASN A 47 -23.61 11.26 -44.59
N LEU A 48 -23.10 12.26 -43.86
CA LEU A 48 -23.83 13.49 -43.58
C LEU A 48 -23.64 14.51 -44.73
N PRO A 49 -24.59 15.40 -44.93
CA PRO A 49 -24.47 16.47 -45.92
C PRO A 49 -23.33 17.42 -45.56
N VAL A 50 -22.64 17.89 -46.58
CA VAL A 50 -21.59 18.93 -46.45
C VAL A 50 -22.23 20.28 -46.78
N TYR A 51 -22.08 21.22 -45.84
CA TYR A 51 -22.50 22.61 -46.00
C TYR A 51 -21.26 23.46 -46.28
N ILE A 52 -21.28 24.25 -47.34
CA ILE A 52 -20.16 25.11 -47.75
C ILE A 52 -20.68 26.54 -47.96
N GLU A 53 -20.05 27.49 -47.29
CA GLU A 53 -20.26 28.93 -47.49
C GLU A 53 -18.92 29.54 -47.96
N ALA A 54 -18.97 30.44 -48.94
CA ALA A 54 -17.80 31.11 -49.51
C ALA A 54 -18.18 32.44 -50.18
N ASP A 55 -17.24 33.38 -50.27
CA ASP A 55 -17.47 34.67 -50.97
C ASP A 55 -17.71 34.48 -52.50
N LYS A 56 -17.04 33.48 -53.08
CA LYS A 56 -17.18 33.11 -54.52
C LYS A 56 -17.19 31.61 -54.66
N ALA A 57 -18.06 31.12 -55.57
CA ALA A 57 -18.07 29.71 -55.98
C ALA A 57 -18.11 29.65 -57.52
N GLU A 58 -17.19 28.87 -58.07
CA GLU A 58 -17.15 28.51 -59.50
C GLU A 58 -17.34 27.00 -59.65
N ILE A 59 -18.42 26.55 -60.27
CA ILE A 59 -18.81 25.15 -60.29
C ILE A 59 -18.95 24.67 -61.72
N ASN A 60 -18.06 23.76 -62.16
CA ASN A 60 -18.07 23.08 -63.45
C ASN A 60 -18.42 21.59 -63.26
N GLN A 61 -19.72 21.30 -63.07
CA GLN A 61 -20.16 19.92 -62.84
C GLN A 61 -19.91 19.02 -64.03
N PRO A 62 -19.54 17.73 -63.80
CA PRO A 62 -19.27 17.06 -62.50
C PRO A 62 -17.81 17.15 -62.07
N THR A 63 -16.93 17.85 -62.78
CA THR A 63 -15.48 17.66 -62.70
C THR A 63 -14.77 18.57 -61.66
N GLN A 64 -15.31 19.75 -61.40
CA GLN A 64 -14.62 20.73 -60.55
C GLN A 64 -15.57 21.71 -59.86
N ALA A 65 -15.29 22.01 -58.62
CA ALA A 65 -15.90 23.13 -57.88
C ALA A 65 -14.79 23.88 -57.10
N ILE A 66 -14.73 25.21 -57.28
CA ILE A 66 -13.73 26.08 -56.60
C ILE A 66 -14.50 27.06 -55.74
N TYR A 67 -14.18 27.08 -54.45
CA TYR A 67 -14.67 28.04 -53.47
C TYR A 67 -13.55 28.95 -53.03
N GLN A 68 -13.76 30.24 -53.03
CA GLN A 68 -12.72 31.24 -52.69
C GLN A 68 -13.27 32.35 -51.79
N GLY A 69 -12.42 32.75 -50.85
CA GLY A 69 -12.70 33.81 -49.84
C GLY A 69 -13.59 33.28 -48.72
N ASN A 70 -13.11 33.38 -47.50
CA ASN A 70 -13.80 33.00 -46.27
C ASN A 70 -14.59 31.70 -46.35
N VAL A 71 -13.95 30.64 -46.92
CA VAL A 71 -14.62 29.34 -47.10
C VAL A 71 -14.85 28.71 -45.74
N ASP A 72 -16.12 28.47 -45.39
CA ASP A 72 -16.57 27.77 -44.17
C ASP A 72 -17.26 26.47 -44.59
N LEU A 73 -16.67 25.31 -44.20
CA LEU A 73 -17.16 23.98 -44.52
C LEU A 73 -17.51 23.22 -43.25
N LYS A 74 -18.73 22.71 -43.17
CA LYS A 74 -19.25 21.93 -42.03
C LYS A 74 -19.80 20.58 -42.49
N GLN A 75 -19.38 19.51 -41.80
CA GLN A 75 -19.91 18.16 -41.98
C GLN A 75 -19.99 17.43 -40.64
N GLY A 76 -21.18 17.34 -40.05
CA GLY A 76 -21.37 16.76 -38.74
C GLY A 76 -20.55 17.49 -37.68
N ASN A 77 -19.61 16.80 -37.03
CA ASN A 77 -18.69 17.35 -36.04
C ASN A 77 -17.38 17.92 -36.63
N ARG A 78 -17.23 17.97 -37.94
CA ARG A 78 -16.07 18.54 -38.63
C ARG A 78 -16.36 19.96 -39.07
N HIS A 79 -15.44 20.84 -38.82
CA HIS A 79 -15.50 22.24 -39.22
C HIS A 79 -14.15 22.68 -39.79
N LEU A 80 -14.18 23.22 -41.02
CA LEU A 80 -12.99 23.69 -41.70
C LEU A 80 -13.24 25.11 -42.22
N VAL A 81 -12.30 26.00 -41.91
CA VAL A 81 -12.28 27.37 -42.40
C VAL A 81 -10.99 27.58 -43.19
N GLY A 82 -11.06 28.20 -44.37
CA GLY A 82 -9.89 28.42 -45.21
C GLY A 82 -10.07 29.48 -46.26
N ASN A 83 -9.01 29.81 -47.00
CA ASN A 83 -9.03 30.84 -48.02
C ASN A 83 -9.51 30.30 -49.38
N SER A 84 -9.17 29.06 -49.74
CA SER A 84 -9.55 28.46 -51.01
C SER A 84 -9.71 26.95 -50.87
N VAL A 85 -10.81 26.41 -51.33
CA VAL A 85 -11.09 25.00 -51.41
C VAL A 85 -11.46 24.63 -52.85
N GLU A 86 -10.66 23.77 -53.48
CA GLU A 86 -10.96 23.21 -54.82
C GLU A 86 -11.36 21.74 -54.64
N VAL A 87 -12.56 21.38 -55.07
CA VAL A 87 -13.00 19.99 -55.14
C VAL A 87 -12.91 19.55 -56.60
N LYS A 88 -12.16 18.49 -56.88
CA LYS A 88 -11.93 17.98 -58.23
C LYS A 88 -12.22 16.49 -58.30
N GLN A 89 -12.98 16.08 -59.27
CA GLN A 89 -13.22 14.67 -59.60
C GLN A 89 -12.20 14.22 -60.66
N THR A 90 -11.49 13.12 -60.36
CA THR A 90 -10.54 12.48 -61.28
C THR A 90 -11.04 11.05 -61.58
N GLY A 91 -10.98 10.62 -62.84
CA GLY A 91 -11.49 9.35 -63.30
C GLY A 91 -12.96 9.40 -63.75
N GLU A 92 -13.44 8.35 -64.41
CA GLU A 92 -14.79 8.21 -64.88
C GLU A 92 -15.45 6.93 -64.36
N GLY A 93 -16.79 6.95 -64.22
CA GLY A 93 -17.57 5.79 -63.72
C GLY A 93 -17.23 5.35 -62.32
N ASP A 94 -17.17 4.06 -62.08
CA ASP A 94 -16.90 3.46 -60.75
C ASP A 94 -15.46 3.69 -60.22
N GLN A 95 -14.55 4.26 -61.05
CA GLN A 95 -13.20 4.62 -60.68
C GLN A 95 -13.03 6.12 -60.39
N ALA A 96 -14.10 6.89 -60.42
CA ALA A 96 -14.07 8.31 -60.12
C ALA A 96 -13.69 8.55 -58.65
N GLN A 97 -12.67 9.37 -58.41
CA GLN A 97 -12.23 9.79 -57.07
C GLN A 97 -12.36 11.30 -56.92
N ARG A 98 -12.90 11.73 -55.83
CA ARG A 98 -13.07 13.15 -55.50
C ARG A 98 -11.97 13.59 -54.53
N TRP A 99 -11.26 14.63 -54.94
CA TRP A 99 -10.19 15.25 -54.11
C TRP A 99 -10.58 16.68 -53.77
N ALA A 100 -10.36 17.02 -52.47
CA ALA A 100 -10.43 18.40 -51.99
C ALA A 100 -9.00 18.93 -51.79
N TYR A 101 -8.67 20.06 -52.37
CA TYR A 101 -7.40 20.77 -52.24
C TYR A 101 -7.66 22.07 -51.51
N LEU A 102 -6.95 22.29 -50.42
CA LEU A 102 -6.96 23.51 -49.62
C LEU A 102 -5.63 24.23 -49.81
N ARG A 103 -5.68 25.54 -50.05
CA ARG A 103 -4.50 26.35 -50.28
C ARG A 103 -4.56 27.69 -49.56
N GLY A 104 -3.37 28.15 -49.06
CA GLY A 104 -3.22 29.49 -48.49
C GLY A 104 -3.71 29.62 -47.05
N GLY A 105 -3.58 28.54 -46.30
CA GLY A 105 -3.93 28.48 -44.88
C GLY A 105 -5.36 27.99 -44.58
N PHE A 106 -5.48 27.10 -43.61
CA PHE A 106 -6.79 26.60 -43.15
C PHE A 106 -6.75 26.31 -41.65
N ASP A 107 -7.90 26.34 -40.98
CA ASP A 107 -8.20 25.91 -39.62
C ASP A 107 -9.23 24.77 -39.66
N TYR A 108 -8.82 23.57 -39.23
CA TYR A 108 -9.69 22.40 -39.13
C TYR A 108 -9.91 22.00 -37.70
N LYS A 109 -11.14 21.76 -37.34
CA LYS A 109 -11.54 21.35 -35.97
C LYS A 109 -12.53 20.18 -36.03
N ASP A 110 -12.28 19.20 -35.17
CA ASP A 110 -13.24 18.13 -34.89
C ASP A 110 -13.23 17.76 -33.38
N ASN A 111 -13.92 16.68 -33.01
CA ASN A 111 -13.97 16.20 -31.62
C ASN A 111 -12.69 15.52 -31.14
N GLN A 112 -11.65 15.39 -31.99
CA GLN A 112 -10.40 14.73 -31.66
C GLN A 112 -9.16 15.62 -31.78
N ILE A 113 -9.16 16.54 -32.78
CA ILE A 113 -7.99 17.33 -33.14
C ILE A 113 -8.39 18.69 -33.71
N ASN A 114 -7.62 19.72 -33.36
CA ASN A 114 -7.56 21.00 -34.05
C ASN A 114 -6.28 21.05 -34.86
N LEU A 115 -6.36 21.48 -36.11
CA LEU A 115 -5.27 21.50 -37.09
C LEU A 115 -5.21 22.84 -37.79
N LEU A 116 -4.07 23.54 -37.67
CA LEU A 116 -3.75 24.70 -38.50
C LEU A 116 -2.71 24.27 -39.53
N GLY A 117 -2.97 24.47 -40.80
CA GLY A 117 -2.04 24.04 -41.86
C GLY A 117 -1.99 25.06 -43.01
N ASN A 118 -0.95 24.97 -43.84
CA ASN A 118 -0.80 25.80 -45.03
C ASN A 118 -1.58 25.27 -46.20
N ASP A 119 -1.27 24.03 -46.58
CA ASP A 119 -1.93 23.36 -47.70
C ASP A 119 -2.35 21.97 -47.28
N ALA A 120 -3.46 21.51 -47.85
CA ALA A 120 -3.91 20.14 -47.65
C ALA A 120 -4.57 19.55 -48.92
N SER A 121 -4.48 18.23 -49.00
CA SER A 121 -5.23 17.45 -50.01
C SER A 121 -5.94 16.27 -49.34
N PHE A 122 -7.20 16.13 -49.58
CA PHE A 122 -8.03 15.04 -49.02
C PHE A 122 -8.75 14.29 -50.15
N ASN A 123 -8.63 12.98 -50.16
CA ASN A 123 -9.49 12.13 -50.96
C ASN A 123 -10.81 11.91 -50.20
N LEU A 124 -11.88 12.43 -50.70
CA LEU A 124 -13.20 12.40 -50.07
C LEU A 124 -13.83 10.99 -50.07
N ASP A 125 -13.35 10.10 -50.92
CA ASP A 125 -13.86 8.73 -51.06
C ASP A 125 -13.05 7.74 -50.22
N SER A 126 -11.71 7.80 -50.26
CA SER A 126 -10.82 6.91 -49.48
C SER A 126 -10.47 7.43 -48.10
N LYS A 127 -10.82 8.68 -47.77
CA LYS A 127 -10.55 9.37 -46.49
C LYS A 127 -9.08 9.59 -46.18
N ASN A 128 -8.19 9.37 -47.14
CA ASN A 128 -6.77 9.65 -47.00
C ASN A 128 -6.49 11.13 -47.30
N GLY A 129 -5.55 11.71 -46.59
CA GLY A 129 -5.18 13.11 -46.82
C GLY A 129 -3.73 13.38 -46.49
N ASN A 130 -3.26 14.51 -47.01
CA ASN A 130 -1.94 15.04 -46.69
C ASN A 130 -2.07 16.51 -46.32
N VAL A 131 -1.39 16.91 -45.24
CA VAL A 131 -1.35 18.29 -44.73
C VAL A 131 0.11 18.70 -44.60
N THR A 132 0.43 19.90 -45.06
CA THR A 132 1.78 20.46 -45.00
C THR A 132 1.87 21.62 -44.00
N ASP A 133 3.00 21.71 -43.31
CA ASP A 133 3.32 22.75 -42.31
C ASP A 133 2.19 22.94 -41.28
N ALA A 134 1.91 21.85 -40.58
CA ALA A 134 0.78 21.78 -39.68
C ALA A 134 1.17 21.99 -38.22
N ASP A 135 0.39 22.82 -37.53
CA ASP A 135 0.34 22.87 -36.06
C ASP A 135 -0.91 22.10 -35.60
N TYR A 136 -0.74 21.13 -34.69
CA TYR A 136 -1.83 20.30 -34.21
C TYR A 136 -2.00 20.37 -32.69
N GLN A 137 -3.24 20.28 -32.23
CA GLN A 137 -3.63 20.22 -30.82
C GLN A 137 -4.73 19.19 -30.64
N LEU A 138 -4.55 18.26 -29.70
CA LEU A 138 -5.58 17.29 -29.35
C LEU A 138 -6.74 17.97 -28.60
N VAL A 139 -7.96 17.49 -28.82
CA VAL A 139 -9.18 18.01 -28.21
C VAL A 139 -9.56 17.14 -27.00
N GLY A 140 -9.96 17.79 -25.90
CA GLY A 140 -10.37 17.12 -24.66
C GLY A 140 -9.25 16.48 -23.85
N ARG A 141 -8.00 16.55 -24.34
CA ARG A 141 -6.79 16.02 -23.64
C ARG A 141 -5.55 16.80 -24.02
N GLN A 142 -4.55 16.71 -23.18
CA GLN A 142 -3.25 17.30 -23.43
C GLN A 142 -2.56 16.60 -24.61
N GLY A 143 -1.83 17.35 -25.40
CA GLY A 143 -1.04 16.86 -26.53
C GLY A 143 -1.10 17.82 -27.71
N ARG A 144 0.09 18.34 -28.09
CA ARG A 144 0.25 19.29 -29.21
C ARG A 144 1.61 19.13 -29.86
N GLY A 145 1.71 19.69 -31.04
CA GLY A 145 2.99 19.71 -31.75
C GLY A 145 2.88 20.34 -33.12
N LYS A 146 3.99 20.27 -33.85
CA LYS A 146 4.13 20.72 -35.22
C LYS A 146 4.59 19.58 -36.09
N ALA A 147 4.22 19.57 -37.37
CA ALA A 147 4.73 18.60 -38.31
C ALA A 147 4.93 19.27 -39.67
N GLN A 148 6.01 18.95 -40.38
CA GLN A 148 6.22 19.42 -41.74
C GLN A 148 5.22 18.78 -42.69
N GLU A 149 4.85 17.53 -42.45
CA GLU A 149 3.87 16.81 -43.25
C GLU A 149 3.08 15.86 -42.34
N ILE A 150 1.75 15.82 -42.51
CA ILE A 150 0.87 14.87 -41.83
C ILE A 150 0.11 14.08 -42.91
N GLU A 151 0.35 12.77 -42.96
CA GLU A 151 -0.46 11.83 -43.76
C GLU A 151 -1.57 11.27 -42.84
N LEU A 152 -2.81 11.48 -43.29
CA LEU A 152 -4.02 11.02 -42.60
C LEU A 152 -4.52 9.76 -43.26
N GLY A 153 -4.67 8.68 -42.50
CA GLY A 153 -5.30 7.44 -42.91
C GLY A 153 -6.42 7.05 -41.92
N ASP A 154 -7.22 6.05 -42.28
CA ASP A 154 -8.39 5.61 -41.48
C ASP A 154 -8.03 5.20 -40.04
N ASN A 155 -6.88 4.58 -39.85
CA ASN A 155 -6.47 4.00 -38.57
C ASN A 155 -5.16 4.55 -38.04
N TYR A 156 -4.44 5.35 -38.79
CA TYR A 156 -3.15 5.91 -38.40
C TYR A 156 -2.99 7.34 -38.92
N ARG A 157 -2.14 8.09 -38.24
CA ARG A 157 -1.62 9.39 -38.67
C ARG A 157 -0.09 9.28 -38.67
N LEU A 158 0.51 9.58 -39.83
CA LEU A 158 1.94 9.62 -40.00
C LEU A 158 2.39 11.08 -40.09
N MET A 159 3.24 11.51 -39.18
CA MET A 159 3.76 12.89 -39.07
C MET A 159 5.25 12.84 -39.34
N LYS A 160 5.73 13.58 -40.33
CA LYS A 160 7.14 13.67 -40.69
C LYS A 160 7.78 14.96 -40.13
N ASN A 161 9.02 14.86 -39.66
CA ASN A 161 9.74 15.95 -39.01
C ASN A 161 8.85 16.66 -37.96
N ALA A 162 8.36 15.87 -37.02
CA ALA A 162 7.31 16.29 -36.11
C ALA A 162 7.77 16.43 -34.67
N THR A 163 7.06 17.26 -33.93
CA THR A 163 7.23 17.45 -32.50
C THR A 163 5.99 16.99 -31.75
N PHE A 164 6.17 16.60 -30.50
CA PHE A 164 5.08 16.26 -29.59
C PHE A 164 5.39 16.70 -28.17
N THR A 165 4.41 17.27 -27.49
CA THR A 165 4.45 17.57 -26.04
C THR A 165 3.03 17.48 -25.45
N SER A 166 2.92 17.08 -24.18
CA SER A 166 1.68 17.23 -23.39
C SER A 166 1.59 18.57 -22.67
N CYS A 167 2.61 19.42 -22.74
CA CYS A 167 2.59 20.74 -22.14
C CYS A 167 1.55 21.68 -22.76
N LEU A 168 0.96 22.56 -21.97
CA LEU A 168 0.03 23.59 -22.45
C LEU A 168 0.77 24.57 -23.39
N PRO A 169 0.07 25.35 -24.21
CA PRO A 169 0.69 26.23 -25.21
C PRO A 169 1.76 27.18 -24.65
N ASP A 170 1.61 27.63 -23.43
CA ASP A 170 2.53 28.59 -22.77
C ASP A 170 3.66 27.88 -21.98
N ASP A 171 3.67 26.55 -21.92
CA ASP A 171 4.67 25.75 -21.24
C ASP A 171 5.47 24.92 -22.24
N ASN A 172 6.79 25.14 -22.32
CA ASN A 172 7.72 24.42 -23.18
C ASN A 172 8.74 23.61 -22.35
N ALA A 173 8.34 23.11 -21.19
CA ALA A 173 9.23 22.38 -20.30
C ALA A 173 9.85 21.15 -20.97
N TRP A 174 9.08 20.42 -21.77
CA TRP A 174 9.62 19.29 -22.52
C TRP A 174 8.94 19.12 -23.88
N ALA A 175 9.65 18.52 -24.82
CA ALA A 175 9.15 18.09 -26.12
C ALA A 175 9.94 16.89 -26.64
N VAL A 176 9.31 16.11 -27.51
CA VAL A 176 10.00 15.09 -28.32
C VAL A 176 9.98 15.54 -29.75
N ASP A 177 11.16 15.71 -30.36
CA ASP A 177 11.29 15.86 -31.82
C ASP A 177 11.59 14.49 -32.42
N ALA A 178 10.91 14.14 -33.48
CA ALA A 178 11.12 12.88 -34.19
C ALA A 178 11.16 13.11 -35.72
N SER A 179 11.94 12.30 -36.41
CA SER A 179 11.90 12.31 -37.88
C SER A 179 10.55 11.81 -38.39
N GLU A 180 9.94 10.92 -37.63
CA GLU A 180 8.62 10.35 -37.93
C GLU A 180 7.88 10.05 -36.63
N ILE A 181 6.60 10.44 -36.54
CA ILE A 181 5.66 10.04 -35.47
C ILE A 181 4.51 9.31 -36.15
N ARG A 182 4.31 8.05 -35.79
CA ARG A 182 3.20 7.23 -36.27
C ARG A 182 2.20 7.02 -35.15
N GLN A 183 1.05 7.68 -35.23
CA GLN A 183 -0.02 7.55 -34.26
C GLN A 183 -1.01 6.47 -34.72
N HIS A 184 -1.18 5.43 -33.90
CA HIS A 184 -2.17 4.37 -34.06
C HIS A 184 -3.41 4.71 -33.23
N ILE A 185 -4.48 5.17 -33.93
CA ILE A 185 -5.65 5.78 -33.28
C ILE A 185 -6.45 4.72 -32.48
N LYS A 186 -6.70 3.54 -33.09
CA LYS A 186 -7.49 2.47 -32.45
C LYS A 186 -6.76 1.76 -31.34
N GLU A 187 -5.45 1.66 -31.45
CA GLU A 187 -4.59 1.02 -30.45
C GLU A 187 -4.10 1.99 -29.38
N GLU A 188 -4.37 3.30 -29.51
CA GLU A 188 -4.08 4.34 -28.53
C GLU A 188 -2.59 4.47 -28.16
N TYR A 189 -1.71 4.46 -29.18
CA TYR A 189 -0.28 4.72 -28.97
C TYR A 189 0.35 5.46 -30.15
N ALA A 190 1.51 6.04 -29.92
CA ALA A 190 2.35 6.65 -30.94
C ALA A 190 3.77 6.08 -30.91
N GLU A 191 4.32 5.83 -32.10
CA GLU A 191 5.71 5.47 -32.34
C GLU A 191 6.49 6.70 -32.79
N PHE A 192 7.65 6.87 -32.21
CA PHE A 192 8.55 7.97 -32.52
C PHE A 192 9.88 7.39 -33.03
N TRP A 193 10.25 7.73 -34.25
CA TRP A 193 11.49 7.30 -34.88
C TRP A 193 12.53 8.41 -34.81
N HIS A 194 13.79 8.05 -34.46
CA HIS A 194 14.89 9.01 -34.26
C HIS A 194 14.52 10.13 -33.26
N ALA A 195 13.88 9.73 -32.17
CA ALA A 195 13.34 10.64 -31.16
C ALA A 195 14.44 11.35 -30.37
N ARG A 196 14.32 12.67 -30.26
CA ARG A 196 15.17 13.53 -29.41
C ARG A 196 14.29 14.14 -28.32
N PHE A 197 14.49 13.71 -27.12
CA PHE A 197 13.80 14.29 -25.97
C PHE A 197 14.50 15.61 -25.58
N LYS A 198 13.75 16.69 -25.53
CA LYS A 198 14.20 18.03 -25.19
C LYS A 198 13.61 18.47 -23.84
N VAL A 199 14.42 19.13 -23.03
CA VAL A 199 14.01 19.82 -21.81
C VAL A 199 14.39 21.30 -21.99
N LEU A 200 13.43 22.19 -21.84
CA LEU A 200 13.62 23.64 -22.09
C LEU A 200 14.29 23.93 -23.46
N GLY A 201 13.93 23.16 -24.46
CA GLY A 201 14.49 23.28 -25.82
C GLY A 201 15.83 22.60 -26.05
N VAL A 202 16.52 22.15 -24.99
CA VAL A 202 17.85 21.50 -25.08
C VAL A 202 17.68 19.99 -25.24
N PRO A 203 18.25 19.33 -26.28
CA PRO A 203 18.17 17.87 -26.42
C PRO A 203 19.00 17.19 -25.32
N VAL A 204 18.36 16.39 -24.47
CA VAL A 204 19.00 15.70 -23.33
C VAL A 204 19.11 14.20 -23.53
N PHE A 205 18.30 13.62 -24.43
CA PHE A 205 18.29 12.19 -24.70
C PHE A 205 17.91 11.90 -26.15
N TYR A 206 18.52 10.88 -26.75
CA TYR A 206 18.22 10.38 -28.09
C TYR A 206 17.94 8.89 -28.03
N THR A 207 16.92 8.46 -28.76
CA THR A 207 16.65 7.05 -29.01
C THR A 207 16.24 6.83 -30.48
N PRO A 208 16.69 5.74 -31.15
CA PRO A 208 16.27 5.45 -32.51
C PRO A 208 14.77 5.11 -32.61
N TYR A 209 14.18 4.61 -31.53
CA TYR A 209 12.76 4.25 -31.44
C TYR A 209 12.24 4.49 -30.01
N LEU A 210 11.04 5.07 -29.93
CA LEU A 210 10.31 5.29 -28.68
C LEU A 210 8.82 5.04 -28.95
N GLN A 211 8.14 4.36 -28.04
CA GLN A 211 6.70 4.20 -28.07
C GLN A 211 6.10 4.85 -26.82
N LEU A 212 5.08 5.70 -26.99
CA LEU A 212 4.35 6.34 -25.90
C LEU A 212 2.86 6.00 -26.01
N PRO A 213 2.18 5.73 -24.88
CA PRO A 213 0.73 5.65 -24.85
C PRO A 213 0.13 7.04 -25.12
N ILE A 214 -0.96 7.09 -25.86
CA ILE A 214 -1.76 8.28 -26.09
C ILE A 214 -3.22 8.09 -25.64
N GLY A 215 -3.48 7.06 -24.86
CA GLY A 215 -4.74 6.68 -24.25
C GLY A 215 -4.49 5.82 -23.02
N ASP A 216 -5.54 5.17 -22.50
CA ASP A 216 -5.51 4.45 -21.23
C ASP A 216 -4.98 3.02 -21.30
N ARG A 217 -4.68 2.53 -22.50
CA ARG A 217 -4.18 1.16 -22.68
C ARG A 217 -2.73 1.03 -22.22
N ARG A 218 -2.46 0.04 -21.38
CA ARG A 218 -1.10 -0.29 -20.95
C ARG A 218 -0.23 -0.72 -22.14
N ARG A 219 0.99 -0.18 -22.21
CA ARG A 219 1.96 -0.47 -23.29
C ARG A 219 3.33 -0.81 -22.71
N SER A 220 4.03 -1.70 -23.42
CA SER A 220 5.44 -1.99 -23.12
C SER A 220 6.32 -0.79 -23.46
N GLY A 221 7.31 -0.51 -22.61
CA GLY A 221 8.24 0.58 -22.84
C GLY A 221 9.14 0.86 -21.66
N LEU A 222 10.03 1.83 -21.85
CA LEU A 222 10.86 2.38 -20.79
C LEU A 222 10.01 3.27 -19.90
N LEU A 223 10.03 3.01 -18.60
CA LEU A 223 9.46 3.91 -17.60
C LEU A 223 10.52 4.95 -17.20
N MET A 224 10.08 6.03 -16.55
CA MET A 224 11.00 7.07 -16.14
C MET A 224 12.04 6.54 -15.14
N PRO A 225 13.33 6.85 -15.37
CA PRO A 225 14.39 6.41 -14.47
C PRO A 225 14.34 7.18 -13.15
N THR A 226 14.86 6.55 -12.11
CA THR A 226 15.10 7.20 -10.82
C THR A 226 16.59 7.24 -10.53
N VAL A 227 17.04 8.34 -9.93
CA VAL A 227 18.44 8.57 -9.59
C VAL A 227 18.56 9.03 -8.15
N GLY A 228 19.70 8.78 -7.55
CA GLY A 228 19.96 9.27 -6.20
C GLY A 228 21.35 8.97 -5.71
N HIS A 229 21.55 9.29 -4.45
CA HIS A 229 22.81 9.06 -3.73
C HIS A 229 22.49 8.59 -2.32
N SER A 230 23.18 7.57 -1.83
CA SER A 230 23.17 7.21 -0.41
C SER A 230 24.58 6.97 0.12
N SER A 231 24.71 7.03 1.46
CA SER A 231 26.02 6.78 2.11
C SER A 231 26.53 5.37 1.83
N ARG A 232 25.64 4.40 1.59
CA ARG A 232 25.97 2.99 1.36
C ARG A 232 26.05 2.61 -0.10
N ASP A 233 25.08 3.03 -0.92
CA ASP A 233 25.02 2.67 -2.34
C ASP A 233 25.94 3.53 -3.21
N GLY A 234 26.32 4.73 -2.72
CA GLY A 234 26.93 5.77 -3.52
C GLY A 234 25.90 6.39 -4.47
N TYR A 235 26.31 6.84 -5.64
CA TYR A 235 25.39 7.25 -6.70
C TYR A 235 24.71 6.03 -7.28
N TRP A 236 23.40 6.11 -7.50
CA TRP A 236 22.64 5.04 -8.10
C TRP A 236 21.70 5.54 -9.19
N TYR A 237 21.46 4.65 -10.15
CA TYR A 237 20.55 4.83 -11.28
C TYR A 237 19.71 3.55 -11.43
N LYS A 238 18.38 3.67 -11.50
CA LYS A 238 17.44 2.57 -11.71
C LYS A 238 16.60 2.87 -12.94
N GLN A 239 16.61 1.96 -13.93
CA GLN A 239 15.84 2.07 -15.16
C GLN A 239 14.76 0.98 -15.21
N PRO A 240 13.50 1.29 -14.90
CA PRO A 240 12.42 0.33 -15.08
C PRO A 240 12.05 0.19 -16.56
N ILE A 241 11.78 -1.04 -16.96
CA ILE A 241 11.31 -1.44 -18.29
C ILE A 241 10.03 -2.25 -18.08
N TYR A 242 8.92 -1.71 -18.53
CA TYR A 242 7.62 -2.36 -18.41
C TYR A 242 7.34 -3.22 -19.66
N TRP A 243 6.84 -4.43 -19.46
CA TRP A 243 6.45 -5.36 -20.50
C TRP A 243 5.00 -5.76 -20.33
N ASN A 244 4.13 -5.23 -21.18
CA ASN A 244 2.72 -5.62 -21.30
C ASN A 244 2.63 -6.90 -22.14
N ILE A 245 2.67 -8.05 -21.49
CA ILE A 245 2.70 -9.38 -22.14
C ILE A 245 1.31 -9.69 -22.72
N ALA A 246 0.25 -9.47 -21.91
CA ALA A 246 -1.14 -9.69 -22.25
C ALA A 246 -2.03 -8.81 -21.36
N PRO A 247 -3.34 -8.69 -21.62
CA PRO A 247 -4.24 -7.91 -20.76
C PRO A 247 -4.23 -8.33 -19.29
N ASN A 248 -3.90 -9.57 -19.01
CA ASN A 248 -3.87 -10.19 -17.68
C ASN A 248 -2.48 -10.64 -17.21
N TYR A 249 -1.43 -10.34 -17.97
CA TYR A 249 -0.03 -10.61 -17.61
C TYR A 249 0.85 -9.42 -17.92
N ASP A 250 1.65 -9.01 -16.96
CA ASP A 250 2.69 -8.00 -17.20
C ASP A 250 3.95 -8.28 -16.39
N ALA A 251 5.04 -7.66 -16.80
CA ALA A 251 6.30 -7.72 -16.09
C ALA A 251 6.99 -6.35 -16.07
N THR A 252 7.75 -6.10 -15.03
CA THR A 252 8.65 -4.95 -14.96
C THR A 252 10.05 -5.45 -14.64
N PHE A 253 11.02 -5.10 -15.48
CA PHE A 253 12.41 -5.37 -15.25
C PHE A 253 13.14 -4.05 -14.96
N ALA A 254 13.85 -3.95 -13.83
CA ALA A 254 14.43 -2.70 -13.38
C ALA A 254 15.89 -2.87 -12.94
N PRO A 255 16.86 -2.86 -13.88
CA PRO A 255 18.28 -2.85 -13.53
C PRO A 255 18.61 -1.57 -12.76
N LYS A 256 19.33 -1.73 -11.64
CA LYS A 256 19.82 -0.67 -10.77
C LYS A 256 21.34 -0.75 -10.68
N TYR A 257 22.02 0.32 -11.07
CA TYR A 257 23.45 0.46 -10.86
C TYR A 257 23.73 1.26 -9.59
N MET A 258 24.60 0.77 -8.73
CA MET A 258 25.06 1.43 -7.51
C MET A 258 26.59 1.53 -7.56
N SER A 259 27.13 2.74 -7.48
CA SER A 259 28.57 2.98 -7.68
C SER A 259 29.45 2.27 -6.66
N ARG A 260 28.96 2.05 -5.43
CA ARG A 260 29.68 1.35 -4.36
C ARG A 260 29.43 -0.14 -4.32
N ARG A 261 28.25 -0.62 -4.81
CA ARG A 261 27.83 -2.03 -4.69
C ARG A 261 27.88 -2.80 -6.01
N GLY A 262 27.58 -2.16 -7.13
CA GLY A 262 27.53 -2.77 -8.45
C GLY A 262 26.11 -2.84 -9.02
N TRP A 263 25.87 -3.79 -9.94
CA TRP A 263 24.59 -3.99 -10.63
C TRP A 263 23.66 -4.91 -9.82
N GLN A 264 22.48 -4.41 -9.52
CA GLN A 264 21.33 -5.17 -9.00
C GLN A 264 20.29 -5.29 -10.11
N LEU A 265 19.81 -6.50 -10.33
CA LEU A 265 18.72 -6.80 -11.26
C LEU A 265 17.44 -6.99 -10.46
N ASN A 266 16.43 -6.19 -10.73
CA ASN A 266 15.10 -6.30 -10.11
C ASN A 266 14.10 -6.70 -11.16
N GLY A 267 13.20 -7.61 -10.84
CA GLY A 267 12.13 -8.08 -11.72
C GLY A 267 10.85 -8.31 -10.94
N GLU A 268 9.73 -7.92 -11.52
CA GLU A 268 8.39 -8.18 -11.04
C GLU A 268 7.54 -8.74 -12.17
N PHE A 269 6.78 -9.79 -11.91
CA PHE A 269 5.80 -10.37 -12.82
C PHE A 269 4.46 -10.45 -12.11
N ARG A 270 3.42 -9.88 -12.74
CA ARG A 270 2.05 -9.92 -12.24
C ARG A 270 1.16 -10.71 -13.18
N TYR A 271 0.25 -11.45 -12.61
CA TYR A 271 -0.69 -12.28 -13.35
C TYR A 271 -2.08 -12.26 -12.74
N LEU A 272 -3.07 -12.26 -13.61
CA LEU A 272 -4.48 -12.44 -13.29
C LEU A 272 -5.02 -13.57 -14.17
N THR A 273 -5.54 -14.61 -13.53
CA THR A 273 -6.11 -15.78 -14.20
C THR A 273 -7.60 -15.91 -13.83
N LEU A 274 -8.31 -16.81 -14.49
CA LEU A 274 -9.71 -17.09 -14.14
C LEU A 274 -9.90 -17.60 -12.70
N VAL A 275 -8.84 -18.13 -12.11
CA VAL A 275 -8.91 -18.74 -10.78
C VAL A 275 -8.19 -17.94 -9.69
N GLY A 276 -7.43 -16.90 -10.05
CA GLY A 276 -6.73 -16.10 -9.06
C GLY A 276 -5.71 -15.14 -9.64
N GLU A 277 -5.15 -14.34 -8.77
CA GLU A 277 -4.16 -13.32 -9.08
C GLU A 277 -2.88 -13.50 -8.26
N GLY A 278 -1.80 -12.97 -8.73
CA GLY A 278 -0.56 -12.99 -7.98
C GLY A 278 0.55 -12.13 -8.55
N LYS A 279 1.59 -12.03 -7.73
CA LYS A 279 2.81 -11.26 -8.00
C LYS A 279 4.02 -12.10 -7.63
N LEU A 280 4.94 -12.25 -8.58
CA LEU A 280 6.27 -12.82 -8.38
C LEU A 280 7.29 -11.70 -8.51
N ALA A 281 8.26 -11.64 -7.61
CA ALA A 281 9.34 -10.68 -7.73
C ALA A 281 10.68 -11.28 -7.30
N GLY A 282 11.73 -10.72 -7.87
CA GLY A 282 13.10 -11.10 -7.55
C GLY A 282 14.05 -9.92 -7.66
N GLU A 283 14.99 -9.87 -6.73
CA GLU A 283 16.10 -8.92 -6.75
C GLU A 283 17.40 -9.73 -6.66
N TYR A 284 18.40 -9.39 -7.45
CA TYR A 284 19.66 -10.12 -7.49
C TYR A 284 20.84 -9.19 -7.69
N LEU A 285 21.80 -9.25 -6.76
CA LEU A 285 23.12 -8.59 -6.83
C LEU A 285 24.19 -9.68 -6.79
N GLY A 286 24.85 -9.92 -7.93
CA GLY A 286 25.81 -11.02 -8.08
C GLY A 286 27.06 -10.90 -7.20
N ARG A 287 27.49 -9.68 -6.88
CA ARG A 287 28.60 -9.39 -5.97
C ARG A 287 28.41 -8.02 -5.32
N ASP A 288 28.12 -8.00 -4.02
CA ASP A 288 28.14 -6.75 -3.24
C ASP A 288 29.59 -6.32 -2.96
N ARG A 289 29.98 -5.14 -3.43
CA ARG A 289 31.35 -4.61 -3.30
C ARG A 289 31.54 -3.83 -2.01
N TYR A 290 30.45 -3.42 -1.37
CA TYR A 290 30.51 -2.50 -0.20
C TYR A 290 30.61 -3.23 1.12
N ASP A 291 30.28 -4.51 1.20
CA ASP A 291 30.08 -5.17 2.48
C ASP A 291 31.38 -5.67 3.11
N GLU A 292 31.76 -5.05 4.23
CA GLU A 292 32.87 -5.46 5.07
C GLU A 292 32.49 -6.60 6.03
N TYR A 293 31.17 -6.93 6.18
CA TYR A 293 30.67 -7.81 7.22
C TYR A 293 30.12 -9.16 6.73
N ILE A 294 29.94 -9.34 5.43
CA ILE A 294 29.45 -10.60 4.87
C ILE A 294 30.63 -11.50 4.53
N SER A 295 30.80 -12.57 5.31
CA SER A 295 31.73 -13.64 5.01
C SER A 295 31.38 -14.34 3.69
N ASP A 296 32.35 -14.73 2.91
CA ASP A 296 32.42 -15.64 1.75
C ASP A 296 31.37 -15.55 0.64
N ASN A 297 30.09 -15.28 0.89
CA ASN A 297 29.07 -15.23 -0.15
C ASN A 297 28.53 -13.80 -0.33
N ARG A 298 29.17 -13.03 -1.24
CA ARG A 298 28.77 -11.65 -1.57
C ARG A 298 27.56 -11.55 -2.50
N LYS A 299 26.87 -12.67 -2.77
CA LYS A 299 25.64 -12.68 -3.57
C LYS A 299 24.46 -12.32 -2.71
N ARG A 300 23.73 -11.30 -3.11
CA ARG A 300 22.55 -10.83 -2.41
C ARG A 300 21.33 -11.04 -3.30
N HIS A 301 20.26 -11.61 -2.73
CA HIS A 301 19.03 -11.85 -3.49
C HIS A 301 17.80 -11.81 -2.61
N LEU A 302 16.70 -11.49 -3.26
CA LEU A 302 15.34 -11.55 -2.71
C LEU A 302 14.47 -12.34 -3.69
N PHE A 303 13.58 -13.16 -3.14
CA PHE A 303 12.47 -13.78 -3.84
C PHE A 303 11.18 -13.50 -3.09
N TYR A 304 10.18 -13.03 -3.80
CA TYR A 304 8.85 -12.70 -3.30
C TYR A 304 7.78 -13.38 -4.15
N TRP A 305 6.77 -13.98 -3.50
CA TRP A 305 5.61 -14.53 -4.15
C TRP A 305 4.37 -14.28 -3.28
N ASN A 306 3.45 -13.50 -3.82
CA ASN A 306 2.11 -13.33 -3.28
C ASN A 306 1.09 -13.89 -4.27
N HIS A 307 0.19 -14.75 -3.81
CA HIS A 307 -0.84 -15.37 -4.63
C HIS A 307 -2.13 -15.55 -3.84
N ASN A 308 -3.24 -15.15 -4.47
CA ASN A 308 -4.58 -15.37 -3.95
C ASN A 308 -5.45 -15.98 -5.05
N SER A 309 -6.05 -17.11 -4.77
CA SER A 309 -6.92 -17.78 -5.72
C SER A 309 -8.14 -18.40 -5.10
N SER A 310 -9.17 -18.51 -5.95
CA SER A 310 -10.46 -19.09 -5.66
C SER A 310 -10.86 -19.97 -6.84
N PHE A 311 -10.97 -21.26 -6.63
CA PHE A 311 -11.23 -22.22 -7.70
C PHE A 311 -12.18 -23.32 -7.24
N LEU A 312 -12.82 -23.99 -8.19
CA LEU A 312 -13.81 -25.04 -7.91
C LEU A 312 -14.81 -24.62 -6.82
N GLU A 313 -15.28 -23.35 -6.89
CA GLU A 313 -16.22 -22.70 -5.98
C GLU A 313 -15.79 -22.60 -4.52
N ASN A 314 -15.28 -23.69 -3.94
CA ASN A 314 -15.06 -23.82 -2.51
C ASN A 314 -13.58 -23.82 -2.09
N TRP A 315 -12.65 -23.89 -3.03
CA TRP A 315 -11.23 -23.93 -2.75
C TRP A 315 -10.61 -22.53 -2.75
N ARG A 316 -9.67 -22.31 -1.85
CA ARG A 316 -8.86 -21.09 -1.75
C ARG A 316 -7.40 -21.48 -1.60
N LEU A 317 -6.53 -20.85 -2.37
CA LEU A 317 -5.09 -20.95 -2.21
C LEU A 317 -4.52 -19.56 -1.94
N ASN A 318 -3.79 -19.43 -0.85
CA ASN A 318 -3.08 -18.21 -0.48
C ASN A 318 -1.60 -18.53 -0.31
N VAL A 319 -0.74 -17.73 -0.90
CA VAL A 319 0.70 -17.76 -0.71
C VAL A 319 1.19 -16.36 -0.37
N ASP A 320 1.99 -16.26 0.68
CA ASP A 320 2.71 -15.05 1.08
C ASP A 320 4.12 -15.46 1.47
N TYR A 321 5.03 -15.37 0.51
CA TYR A 321 6.37 -15.91 0.65
C TYR A 321 7.41 -14.85 0.30
N THR A 322 8.23 -14.52 1.29
CA THR A 322 9.40 -13.65 1.13
C THR A 322 10.64 -14.35 1.65
N LYS A 323 11.67 -14.42 0.82
CA LYS A 323 12.97 -14.97 1.22
C LYS A 323 14.08 -14.03 0.76
N VAL A 324 15.01 -13.76 1.65
CA VAL A 324 16.19 -12.96 1.36
C VAL A 324 17.47 -13.73 1.65
N SER A 325 18.56 -13.33 1.03
CA SER A 325 19.87 -13.98 1.16
C SER A 325 20.43 -13.95 2.57
N ASP A 326 20.15 -12.88 3.33
CA ASP A 326 20.76 -12.62 4.62
C ASP A 326 19.90 -11.69 5.50
N LYS A 327 20.23 -11.62 6.79
CA LYS A 327 19.50 -10.88 7.80
C LYS A 327 19.51 -9.36 7.61
N ARG A 328 20.49 -8.83 6.88
CA ARG A 328 20.67 -7.38 6.67
C ARG A 328 20.09 -6.88 5.36
N TYR A 329 19.45 -7.75 4.58
CA TYR A 329 18.99 -7.40 3.24
C TYR A 329 18.15 -6.13 3.23
N PHE A 330 17.07 -6.06 4.01
CA PHE A 330 16.18 -4.90 4.10
C PHE A 330 16.76 -3.70 4.86
N THR A 331 17.82 -3.91 5.65
CA THR A 331 18.57 -2.80 6.24
C THR A 331 19.48 -2.16 5.20
N ASP A 332 20.04 -2.96 4.29
CA ASP A 332 21.03 -2.52 3.31
C ASP A 332 20.43 -2.07 1.99
N PHE A 333 19.29 -2.62 1.58
CA PHE A 333 18.60 -2.30 0.34
C PHE A 333 17.20 -1.77 0.59
N ASP A 334 16.85 -0.73 -0.16
CA ASP A 334 15.47 -0.26 -0.23
C ASP A 334 14.71 -1.17 -1.21
N SER A 335 13.68 -1.86 -0.72
CA SER A 335 12.90 -2.85 -1.45
C SER A 335 11.41 -2.60 -1.26
N ASP A 336 10.63 -2.88 -2.31
CA ASP A 336 9.17 -2.80 -2.26
C ASP A 336 8.54 -4.02 -1.54
N TYR A 337 9.35 -5.02 -1.15
CA TYR A 337 8.89 -6.31 -0.60
C TYR A 337 9.25 -6.52 0.86
N GLY A 338 9.77 -5.51 1.52
CA GLY A 338 10.07 -5.51 2.95
C GLY A 338 10.77 -4.23 3.39
N SER A 339 10.85 -4.03 4.70
CA SER A 339 11.37 -2.81 5.31
C SER A 339 12.51 -3.11 6.30
N SER A 340 13.40 -2.14 6.48
CA SER A 340 14.46 -2.18 7.51
C SER A 340 13.93 -2.29 8.95
N THR A 341 12.63 -2.09 9.14
CA THR A 341 11.97 -2.20 10.44
C THR A 341 11.25 -3.53 10.64
N ASP A 342 11.18 -4.37 9.60
CA ASP A 342 10.62 -5.70 9.72
C ASP A 342 11.54 -6.59 10.54
N GLY A 343 10.99 -7.28 11.54
CA GLY A 343 11.76 -8.20 12.37
C GLY A 343 11.95 -9.57 11.68
N TYR A 344 11.13 -9.87 10.67
CA TYR A 344 11.15 -11.15 9.96
C TYR A 344 10.49 -11.05 8.57
N ALA A 345 10.80 -12.00 7.69
CA ALA A 345 10.06 -12.25 6.45
C ALA A 345 9.13 -13.45 6.65
N ASN A 346 7.89 -13.30 6.20
CA ASN A 346 6.88 -14.36 6.24
C ASN A 346 7.08 -15.33 5.08
N GLN A 347 6.92 -16.64 5.37
CA GLN A 347 6.95 -17.73 4.40
C GLN A 347 5.76 -18.63 4.67
N TYR A 348 4.66 -18.34 4.01
CA TYR A 348 3.38 -18.96 4.26
C TYR A 348 2.70 -19.40 2.98
N ALA A 349 2.15 -20.63 3.01
CA ALA A 349 1.26 -21.14 1.97
C ALA A 349 0.10 -21.89 2.62
N ARG A 350 -1.11 -21.70 2.11
CA ARG A 350 -2.32 -22.32 2.62
C ARG A 350 -3.27 -22.68 1.49
N ILE A 351 -3.70 -23.93 1.45
CA ILE A 351 -4.83 -24.39 0.64
C ILE A 351 -5.98 -24.75 1.57
N ALA A 352 -7.20 -24.25 1.27
CA ALA A 352 -8.35 -24.45 2.11
C ALA A 352 -9.61 -24.73 1.29
N TYR A 353 -10.47 -25.56 1.84
CA TYR A 353 -11.79 -25.89 1.31
C TYR A 353 -12.88 -25.42 2.28
N TYR A 354 -13.89 -24.74 1.77
CA TYR A 354 -14.97 -24.13 2.55
C TYR A 354 -16.33 -24.65 2.14
N LYS A 355 -17.11 -25.03 3.13
CA LYS A 355 -18.54 -25.27 3.05
C LYS A 355 -19.26 -24.49 4.18
N PRO A 356 -20.58 -24.28 4.10
CA PRO A 356 -21.28 -23.54 5.14
C PRO A 356 -21.07 -24.09 6.55
N ASN A 357 -20.99 -25.42 6.71
CA ASN A 357 -20.91 -26.07 8.00
C ASN A 357 -19.52 -26.56 8.38
N TYR A 358 -18.54 -26.54 7.47
CA TYR A 358 -17.18 -26.95 7.76
C TYR A 358 -16.17 -26.31 6.81
N ASN A 359 -14.96 -26.21 7.31
CA ASN A 359 -13.81 -25.91 6.47
C ASN A 359 -12.62 -26.80 6.86
N PHE A 360 -11.78 -27.03 5.87
CA PHE A 360 -10.56 -27.79 6.00
C PHE A 360 -9.41 -27.03 5.35
N ALA A 361 -8.27 -26.98 5.98
CA ALA A 361 -7.08 -26.30 5.44
C ALA A 361 -5.80 -27.08 5.71
N ILE A 362 -4.90 -27.04 4.73
CA ILE A 362 -3.49 -27.45 4.89
C ILE A 362 -2.64 -26.21 4.72
N SER A 363 -1.73 -25.96 5.64
CA SER A 363 -0.80 -24.83 5.56
C SER A 363 0.63 -25.24 5.93
N ALA A 364 1.56 -24.43 5.44
CA ALA A 364 2.97 -24.48 5.80
C ALA A 364 3.40 -23.07 6.17
N ARG A 365 4.06 -22.89 7.31
CA ARG A 365 4.52 -21.58 7.80
C ARG A 365 5.89 -21.69 8.43
N GLN A 366 6.75 -20.75 8.02
CA GLN A 366 8.00 -20.46 8.70
C GLN A 366 8.32 -18.98 8.62
N PHE A 367 9.31 -18.52 9.38
CA PHE A 367 9.76 -17.15 9.42
C PHE A 367 11.26 -17.08 9.19
N GLN A 368 11.71 -16.17 8.34
CA GLN A 368 13.11 -15.80 8.26
C GLN A 368 13.35 -14.58 9.16
N ILE A 369 14.01 -14.78 10.30
CA ILE A 369 14.26 -13.73 11.29
C ILE A 369 15.47 -12.90 10.88
N PHE A 370 15.37 -11.57 11.02
CA PHE A 370 16.44 -10.61 10.70
C PHE A 370 17.27 -10.21 11.90
N ASP A 371 16.79 -10.49 13.11
CA ASP A 371 17.53 -10.22 14.33
C ASP A 371 18.61 -11.30 14.58
N GLU A 372 19.65 -10.95 15.31
CA GLU A 372 20.66 -11.90 15.79
C GLU A 372 20.09 -12.70 16.97
N VAL A 373 19.29 -13.72 16.65
CA VAL A 373 18.83 -14.69 17.63
C VAL A 373 19.61 -15.99 17.45
N ASP A 374 20.08 -16.57 18.56
CA ASP A 374 20.81 -17.84 18.53
C ASP A 374 19.92 -19.00 18.07
N ILE A 375 18.61 -18.90 18.35
CA ILE A 375 17.62 -19.93 18.05
C ILE A 375 16.42 -19.25 17.40
N GLY A 376 16.14 -19.60 16.14
CA GLY A 376 14.97 -19.12 15.38
C GLY A 376 13.65 -19.73 15.89
N PRO A 377 12.51 -19.17 15.47
CA PRO A 377 11.18 -19.70 15.77
C PRO A 377 10.96 -21.05 15.11
N TYR A 378 9.99 -21.80 15.64
CA TYR A 378 9.58 -23.06 15.05
C TYR A 378 8.86 -22.88 13.70
N ARG A 379 9.12 -23.82 12.80
CA ARG A 379 8.31 -24.01 11.59
C ARG A 379 7.10 -24.86 11.92
N ALA A 380 5.96 -24.53 11.35
CA ALA A 380 4.73 -25.33 11.38
C ALA A 380 4.49 -25.92 9.98
N MET A 381 4.99 -27.12 9.72
CA MET A 381 4.95 -27.75 8.39
C MET A 381 4.89 -29.30 8.47
N PRO A 382 3.80 -29.95 8.02
CA PRO A 382 2.51 -29.35 7.67
C PRO A 382 1.69 -28.97 8.91
N GLN A 383 0.73 -28.07 8.74
CA GLN A 383 -0.37 -27.84 9.66
C GLN A 383 -1.69 -28.11 8.94
N ILE A 384 -2.53 -28.92 9.55
CA ILE A 384 -3.85 -29.33 9.04
C ILE A 384 -4.87 -28.86 10.04
N ASP A 385 -5.80 -28.02 9.60
CA ASP A 385 -6.88 -27.46 10.41
C ASP A 385 -8.24 -27.95 9.87
N PHE A 386 -9.11 -28.36 10.76
CA PHE A 386 -10.48 -28.70 10.44
C PHE A 386 -11.43 -28.00 11.42
N ASN A 387 -12.43 -27.30 10.88
CA ASN A 387 -13.50 -26.68 11.65
C ASN A 387 -14.85 -27.22 11.19
N TYR A 388 -15.70 -27.54 12.13
CA TYR A 388 -17.09 -27.91 11.91
C TYR A 388 -17.99 -27.02 12.76
N TYR A 389 -19.08 -26.56 12.17
CA TYR A 389 -20.06 -25.67 12.79
C TYR A 389 -21.44 -26.28 12.61
N LYS A 390 -22.20 -26.36 13.71
CA LYS A 390 -23.61 -26.70 13.69
C LYS A 390 -24.34 -25.75 14.61
N ASN A 391 -24.97 -24.78 14.01
CA ASN A 391 -25.78 -23.79 14.71
C ASN A 391 -27.18 -24.32 14.91
N ASP A 392 -27.96 -23.65 15.74
CA ASP A 392 -29.38 -23.89 15.98
C ASP A 392 -29.73 -25.29 16.56
N LEU A 393 -28.81 -25.86 17.32
CA LEU A 393 -29.15 -27.06 18.12
C LEU A 393 -30.17 -26.70 19.22
N ALA A 394 -30.95 -27.66 19.66
CA ALA A 394 -31.94 -27.48 20.69
C ALA A 394 -32.90 -26.30 20.40
N ASN A 395 -33.48 -26.26 19.18
CA ASN A 395 -34.38 -25.21 18.70
C ASN A 395 -33.78 -23.79 18.69
N GLY A 396 -32.49 -23.67 18.32
CA GLY A 396 -31.83 -22.40 18.21
C GLY A 396 -31.14 -21.88 19.48
N TRP A 397 -31.14 -22.66 20.53
CA TRP A 397 -30.54 -22.26 21.82
C TRP A 397 -29.07 -22.54 21.95
N VAL A 398 -28.51 -23.47 21.17
CA VAL A 398 -27.15 -23.95 21.34
C VAL A 398 -26.44 -24.03 19.99
N ASP A 399 -25.25 -23.45 19.92
CA ASP A 399 -24.33 -23.60 18.81
C ASP A 399 -23.19 -24.55 19.19
N PHE A 400 -22.89 -25.49 18.31
CA PHE A 400 -21.76 -26.40 18.44
C PHE A 400 -20.64 -26.02 17.46
N LYS A 401 -19.42 -25.96 17.96
CA LYS A 401 -18.22 -25.81 17.13
C LYS A 401 -17.22 -26.89 17.50
N LEU A 402 -16.54 -27.41 16.49
CA LEU A 402 -15.42 -28.32 16.67
C LEU A 402 -14.23 -27.77 15.89
N PHE A 403 -13.16 -27.45 16.58
CA PHE A 403 -11.86 -27.17 15.98
C PHE A 403 -10.94 -28.36 16.19
N SER A 404 -10.24 -28.79 15.13
CA SER A 404 -9.24 -29.85 15.20
C SER A 404 -8.01 -29.44 14.42
N GLN A 405 -6.85 -29.79 14.95
CA GLN A 405 -5.56 -29.44 14.33
C GLN A 405 -4.58 -30.59 14.47
N ALA A 406 -3.87 -30.89 13.38
CA ALA A 406 -2.65 -31.69 13.40
C ALA A 406 -1.50 -30.85 12.85
N VAL A 407 -0.42 -30.70 13.62
CA VAL A 407 0.72 -29.87 13.19
C VAL A 407 2.04 -30.50 13.58
N ARG A 408 3.01 -30.41 12.68
CA ARG A 408 4.39 -30.74 12.93
C ARG A 408 5.22 -29.48 13.16
N PHE A 409 5.86 -29.41 14.31
CA PHE A 409 6.83 -28.39 14.65
C PHE A 409 8.25 -28.87 14.45
N ASP A 410 9.05 -28.08 13.73
CA ASP A 410 10.45 -28.33 13.44
C ASP A 410 11.27 -27.06 13.64
N ASN A 411 12.57 -27.18 13.89
CA ASN A 411 13.50 -26.08 14.12
C ASN A 411 14.83 -26.36 13.41
N ASP A 412 15.51 -25.31 12.95
CA ASP A 412 16.82 -25.44 12.31
C ASP A 412 17.92 -25.81 13.30
N SER A 413 17.74 -25.46 14.58
CA SER A 413 18.68 -25.85 15.63
C SER A 413 18.41 -27.27 16.12
N THR A 414 19.41 -28.14 16.03
CA THR A 414 19.37 -29.49 16.59
C THR A 414 19.26 -29.50 18.11
N LEU A 415 19.54 -28.39 18.76
CA LEU A 415 19.38 -28.22 20.21
C LEU A 415 17.91 -28.22 20.65
N MET A 416 17.00 -27.86 19.75
CA MET A 416 15.59 -27.70 20.05
C MET A 416 14.80 -29.00 19.84
N PRO A 417 13.83 -29.32 20.72
CA PRO A 417 12.92 -30.43 20.51
C PRO A 417 12.00 -30.18 19.32
N THR A 418 11.56 -31.25 18.68
CA THR A 418 10.53 -31.19 17.63
C THR A 418 9.28 -31.94 18.09
N ALA A 419 8.13 -31.69 17.50
CA ALA A 419 6.89 -32.34 17.90
C ALA A 419 5.86 -32.49 16.79
N TRP A 420 5.04 -33.54 16.92
CA TRP A 420 3.70 -33.57 16.39
C TRP A 420 2.73 -33.19 17.50
N ARG A 421 1.78 -32.30 17.20
CA ARG A 421 0.64 -31.96 18.05
C ARG A 421 -0.64 -32.33 17.37
N PHE A 422 -1.51 -33.05 18.05
CA PHE A 422 -2.90 -33.34 17.67
C PHE A 422 -3.80 -32.69 18.70
N HIS A 423 -4.70 -31.85 18.24
CA HIS A 423 -5.59 -31.05 19.08
C HIS A 423 -7.04 -31.18 18.61
N VAL A 424 -7.95 -31.29 19.56
CA VAL A 424 -9.39 -31.31 19.35
C VAL A 424 -10.03 -30.40 20.40
N GLU A 425 -10.87 -29.46 19.92
CA GLU A 425 -11.51 -28.44 20.75
C GLU A 425 -13.01 -28.37 20.42
N PRO A 426 -13.86 -29.25 20.96
CA PRO A 426 -15.29 -29.09 20.93
C PRO A 426 -15.72 -27.93 21.84
N SER A 427 -16.68 -27.13 21.37
CA SER A 427 -17.32 -26.08 22.16
C SER A 427 -18.83 -26.06 21.96
N LEU A 428 -19.55 -25.73 23.03
CA LEU A 428 -20.97 -25.45 23.03
C LEU A 428 -21.16 -24.02 23.52
N ALA A 429 -21.90 -23.23 22.78
CA ALA A 429 -22.21 -21.86 23.15
C ALA A 429 -23.71 -21.62 23.10
N THR A 430 -24.20 -20.83 24.04
CA THR A 430 -25.56 -20.29 23.98
C THR A 430 -25.49 -18.78 24.08
N ALA A 431 -26.09 -18.08 23.12
CA ALA A 431 -26.16 -16.63 23.07
C ALA A 431 -27.63 -16.19 23.24
N MET A 432 -27.89 -15.45 24.31
CA MET A 432 -29.19 -14.85 24.58
C MET A 432 -29.06 -13.35 24.47
N SER A 433 -29.86 -12.72 23.63
CA SER A 433 -29.89 -11.28 23.51
C SER A 433 -31.28 -10.72 23.54
N ASN A 434 -31.44 -9.59 24.19
CA ASN A 434 -32.71 -8.85 24.24
C ASN A 434 -32.39 -7.33 24.31
N LYS A 435 -33.43 -6.51 24.47
CA LYS A 435 -33.28 -5.03 24.55
C LYS A 435 -32.49 -4.54 25.76
N TYR A 436 -32.19 -5.40 26.73
CA TYR A 436 -31.45 -5.03 27.95
C TYR A 436 -29.98 -5.43 27.89
N GLY A 437 -29.62 -6.40 27.06
CA GLY A 437 -28.24 -6.85 26.92
C GLY A 437 -28.12 -8.22 26.27
N SER A 438 -26.90 -8.72 26.23
CA SER A 438 -26.52 -10.03 25.71
C SER A 438 -25.79 -10.84 26.76
N LEU A 439 -26.16 -12.10 26.90
CA LEU A 439 -25.46 -13.10 27.72
C LEU A 439 -24.97 -14.22 26.80
N ASN A 440 -23.71 -14.49 26.80
CA ASN A 440 -23.08 -15.59 26.08
C ASN A 440 -22.41 -16.53 27.09
N ILE A 441 -22.79 -17.81 27.05
CA ILE A 441 -22.21 -18.87 27.88
C ILE A 441 -21.54 -19.85 26.93
N GLU A 442 -20.24 -20.03 27.04
CA GLU A 442 -19.47 -20.97 26.24
C GLU A 442 -18.76 -22.00 27.14
N THR A 443 -18.97 -23.27 26.83
CA THR A 443 -18.18 -24.35 27.39
C THR A 443 -17.27 -24.95 26.32
N LYS A 444 -16.04 -25.25 26.69
CA LYS A 444 -15.01 -25.70 25.74
C LYS A 444 -14.13 -26.76 26.38
N LEU A 445 -13.67 -27.71 25.58
CA LEU A 445 -12.71 -28.71 26.03
C LEU A 445 -11.46 -28.66 25.14
N TYR A 446 -10.32 -28.38 25.71
CA TYR A 446 -9.04 -28.47 25.02
C TYR A 446 -8.43 -29.87 25.24
N ALA A 447 -8.49 -30.73 24.25
CA ALA A 447 -7.85 -32.05 24.29
C ALA A 447 -6.64 -32.04 23.33
N THR A 448 -5.46 -32.24 23.86
CA THR A 448 -4.21 -32.12 23.08
C THR A 448 -3.29 -33.30 23.37
N HIS A 449 -2.76 -33.91 22.32
CA HIS A 449 -1.73 -34.94 22.39
C HIS A 449 -0.47 -34.49 21.70
N TYR A 450 0.68 -34.65 22.35
CA TYR A 450 2.01 -34.37 21.78
C TYR A 450 2.82 -35.66 21.64
N ASN A 451 3.46 -35.81 20.50
CA ASN A 451 4.54 -36.78 20.29
C ASN A 451 5.84 -35.99 20.03
N GLN A 452 6.71 -35.95 21.02
CA GLN A 452 7.89 -35.08 21.04
C GLN A 452 9.18 -35.86 20.83
N LYS A 453 10.12 -35.26 20.10
CA LYS A 453 11.49 -35.77 19.96
C LYS A 453 12.44 -34.78 20.64
N LYS A 454 13.30 -35.28 21.54
CA LYS A 454 14.29 -34.46 22.26
C LYS A 454 15.29 -33.83 21.30
N GLY A 455 15.71 -32.61 21.59
CA GLY A 455 16.89 -31.99 20.98
C GLY A 455 18.19 -32.51 21.62
N SER A 456 19.32 -32.08 21.07
CA SER A 456 20.65 -32.45 21.58
C SER A 456 21.14 -31.66 22.78
N SER A 457 20.36 -30.70 23.29
CA SER A 457 20.71 -29.90 24.46
C SER A 457 20.55 -30.70 25.76
N SER A 458 21.46 -30.51 26.71
CA SER A 458 21.33 -31.03 28.07
C SER A 458 20.07 -30.56 28.82
N SER A 459 19.55 -29.38 28.51
CA SER A 459 18.26 -28.90 29.00
C SER A 459 17.04 -29.52 28.34
N ALA A 460 17.22 -30.38 27.34
CA ALA A 460 16.15 -31.17 26.72
C ALA A 460 15.83 -32.48 27.48
N GLU A 461 16.50 -32.78 28.58
CA GLU A 461 16.27 -34.00 29.40
C GLU A 461 14.83 -34.07 29.91
N ASP A 462 14.20 -32.93 30.21
CA ASP A 462 12.84 -32.84 30.72
C ASP A 462 11.73 -33.03 29.66
N VAL A 463 12.06 -33.15 28.37
CA VAL A 463 11.05 -33.31 27.32
C VAL A 463 10.54 -34.76 27.30
N GLN A 464 9.29 -34.94 27.66
CA GLN A 464 8.62 -36.24 27.61
C GLN A 464 8.22 -36.58 26.18
N LYS A 465 8.43 -37.85 25.75
CA LYS A 465 8.10 -38.31 24.41
C LYS A 465 6.60 -38.17 24.08
N SER A 466 5.73 -38.45 25.04
CA SER A 466 4.28 -38.41 24.88
C SER A 466 3.65 -37.61 26.01
N VAL A 467 2.87 -36.60 25.65
CA VAL A 467 2.15 -35.75 26.63
C VAL A 467 0.69 -35.62 26.24
N ASN A 468 -0.19 -35.89 27.19
CA ASN A 468 -1.63 -35.67 27.04
C ASN A 468 -2.10 -34.54 27.94
N ARG A 469 -2.89 -33.65 27.40
CA ARG A 469 -3.50 -32.54 28.15
C ARG A 469 -4.98 -32.44 27.81
N VAL A 470 -5.80 -32.40 28.86
CA VAL A 470 -7.25 -32.15 28.75
C VAL A 470 -7.59 -31.02 29.73
N LEU A 471 -8.21 -29.98 29.22
CA LEU A 471 -8.58 -28.78 29.99
C LEU A 471 -10.01 -28.36 29.61
N PRO A 472 -10.99 -28.52 30.54
CA PRO A 472 -12.30 -27.90 30.37
C PRO A 472 -12.24 -26.40 30.63
N GLN A 473 -13.10 -25.64 29.97
CA GLN A 473 -13.28 -24.20 30.15
C GLN A 473 -14.75 -23.85 30.23
N LEU A 474 -15.06 -22.90 31.09
CA LEU A 474 -16.34 -22.19 31.13
C LEU A 474 -16.06 -20.70 30.97
N LYS A 475 -16.77 -20.07 30.02
CA LYS A 475 -16.77 -18.62 29.85
C LYS A 475 -18.21 -18.12 29.90
N VAL A 476 -18.46 -17.12 30.71
CA VAL A 476 -19.73 -16.39 30.81
C VAL A 476 -19.46 -14.95 30.51
N ASP A 477 -20.10 -14.40 29.50
CA ASP A 477 -19.87 -13.07 28.97
C ASP A 477 -21.18 -12.29 28.97
N LEU A 478 -21.23 -11.20 29.70
CA LEU A 478 -22.40 -10.34 29.85
C LEU A 478 -22.08 -8.93 29.38
N GLN A 479 -22.86 -8.45 28.41
CA GLN A 479 -22.77 -7.12 27.87
C GLN A 479 -24.13 -6.44 27.88
N THR A 480 -24.15 -5.15 28.17
CA THR A 480 -25.37 -4.34 28.02
C THR A 480 -25.03 -2.99 27.41
N VAL A 481 -26.01 -2.37 26.77
CA VAL A 481 -25.91 -1.02 26.24
C VAL A 481 -26.99 -0.17 26.90
N LEU A 482 -26.55 0.75 27.72
CA LEU A 482 -27.42 1.72 28.38
C LEU A 482 -27.34 3.04 27.60
N ALA A 483 -28.43 3.42 26.94
CA ALA A 483 -28.53 4.68 26.22
C ALA A 483 -29.18 5.75 27.10
N SER A 484 -28.60 6.95 27.15
CA SER A 484 -29.20 8.07 27.85
C SER A 484 -30.36 8.64 27.03
N ASN A 485 -31.51 8.82 27.68
CA ASN A 485 -32.66 9.51 27.09
C ASN A 485 -32.51 11.05 27.12
N LYS A 486 -31.46 11.56 27.75
CA LYS A 486 -31.15 12.98 27.82
C LYS A 486 -29.91 13.28 27.02
N THR A 487 -29.94 14.36 26.24
CA THR A 487 -28.76 14.89 25.59
C THR A 487 -27.84 15.50 26.65
N LEU A 488 -26.61 15.00 26.73
CA LEU A 488 -25.51 15.61 27.47
C LEU A 488 -24.75 16.55 26.52
N PHE A 489 -24.30 17.70 27.02
CA PHE A 489 -23.51 18.64 26.23
C PHE A 489 -24.16 19.03 24.89
N ASP A 490 -25.21 19.83 24.91
CA ASP A 490 -25.85 20.47 23.74
C ASP A 490 -26.01 19.60 22.48
N GLY A 491 -26.64 18.45 22.62
CA GLY A 491 -27.03 17.61 21.48
C GLY A 491 -26.27 16.32 21.28
N TYR A 492 -25.47 15.90 22.27
CA TYR A 492 -24.84 14.57 22.25
C TYR A 492 -25.71 13.54 22.98
N THR A 493 -25.83 12.34 22.37
CA THR A 493 -26.39 11.15 23.01
C THR A 493 -25.27 10.29 23.55
N GLN A 494 -25.38 9.85 24.78
CA GLN A 494 -24.40 8.99 25.42
C GLN A 494 -24.87 7.56 25.52
N THR A 495 -23.98 6.60 25.27
CA THR A 495 -24.14 5.21 25.70
C THR A 495 -23.15 4.87 26.78
N LEU A 496 -23.51 3.95 27.66
CA LEU A 496 -22.62 3.27 28.59
C LEU A 496 -22.76 1.77 28.35
N GLU A 497 -21.65 1.09 28.08
CA GLU A 497 -21.59 -0.30 27.63
C GLU A 497 -20.79 -1.13 28.64
N PRO A 498 -21.35 -1.49 29.81
CA PRO A 498 -20.69 -2.38 30.76
C PRO A 498 -20.47 -3.76 30.14
N HIS A 499 -19.31 -4.33 30.39
CA HIS A 499 -18.92 -5.66 29.94
C HIS A 499 -18.30 -6.43 31.10
N VAL A 500 -18.87 -7.58 31.43
CA VAL A 500 -18.41 -8.45 32.52
C VAL A 500 -18.19 -9.85 31.96
N GLN A 501 -17.03 -10.40 32.19
CA GLN A 501 -16.72 -11.76 31.77
C GLN A 501 -16.18 -12.57 32.96
N TYR A 502 -16.72 -13.74 33.19
CA TYR A 502 -16.16 -14.76 34.06
C TYR A 502 -15.52 -15.86 33.22
N LEU A 503 -14.28 -16.21 33.54
CA LEU A 503 -13.52 -17.26 32.87
C LEU A 503 -12.97 -18.24 33.90
N TYR A 504 -13.33 -19.52 33.73
CA TYR A 504 -12.82 -20.61 34.55
C TYR A 504 -12.15 -21.68 33.67
N ARG A 505 -10.96 -22.09 34.06
CA ARG A 505 -10.19 -23.19 33.49
C ARG A 505 -9.23 -23.73 34.54
N PRO A 506 -9.26 -25.06 34.87
CA PRO A 506 -8.41 -25.62 35.89
C PRO A 506 -6.93 -25.60 35.50
N TYR A 507 -6.08 -25.70 36.48
CA TYR A 507 -4.64 -25.83 36.31
C TYR A 507 -4.26 -27.22 35.84
N LYS A 508 -3.33 -27.28 34.88
CA LYS A 508 -2.60 -28.48 34.48
C LYS A 508 -1.17 -28.09 34.17
N ASP A 509 -0.22 -28.79 34.76
CA ASP A 509 1.21 -28.55 34.49
C ASP A 509 1.53 -28.84 33.01
N GLN A 510 2.21 -27.90 32.37
CA GLN A 510 2.60 -27.92 30.97
C GLN A 510 4.13 -27.75 30.81
N SER A 511 4.89 -27.96 31.91
CA SER A 511 6.34 -27.87 31.89
C SER A 511 7.04 -28.88 30.99
N ASN A 512 6.35 -29.97 30.68
CA ASN A 512 6.82 -31.08 29.84
C ASN A 512 6.49 -30.91 28.34
N ILE A 513 5.89 -29.80 27.95
CA ILE A 513 5.62 -29.43 26.53
C ILE A 513 6.72 -28.51 26.04
N GLY A 514 7.48 -28.95 25.04
CA GLY A 514 8.62 -28.22 24.50
C GLY A 514 9.81 -28.16 25.47
N SER A 515 10.77 -27.29 25.19
CA SER A 515 11.94 -27.09 26.06
C SER A 515 11.68 -26.04 27.10
N LYS A 516 12.05 -26.31 28.36
CA LYS A 516 11.95 -25.32 29.43
C LYS A 516 12.96 -24.19 29.27
N ARG A 517 14.15 -24.49 28.79
CA ARG A 517 15.25 -23.53 28.66
C ARG A 517 16.34 -24.10 27.74
N VAL A 518 16.73 -23.35 26.75
CA VAL A 518 17.94 -23.60 25.94
C VAL A 518 18.73 -22.30 25.89
N ASN A 519 19.99 -22.32 26.36
CA ASN A 519 20.90 -21.17 26.32
C ASN A 519 20.28 -19.84 26.81
N ASN A 520 19.63 -19.86 27.99
CA ASN A 520 18.89 -18.73 28.57
C ASN A 520 17.63 -18.29 27.83
N TYR A 521 17.21 -19.00 26.78
CA TYR A 521 15.94 -18.76 26.11
C TYR A 521 14.80 -19.39 26.94
N LEU A 522 13.81 -18.57 27.33
CA LEU A 522 12.59 -19.08 27.97
C LEU A 522 11.72 -19.75 26.91
N GLY A 523 11.66 -21.07 26.93
CA GLY A 523 10.83 -21.84 26.01
C GLY A 523 9.35 -21.66 26.33
N PHE A 524 8.61 -20.98 25.44
CA PHE A 524 7.14 -20.85 25.50
C PHE A 524 6.40 -21.95 24.75
N GLY A 525 7.00 -23.12 24.56
CA GLY A 525 6.48 -24.18 23.71
C GLY A 525 6.89 -23.98 22.25
N TYR A 526 6.08 -24.49 21.32
CA TYR A 526 6.37 -24.47 19.88
C TYR A 526 5.75 -23.27 19.16
N ASP A 527 4.53 -22.81 19.61
CA ASP A 527 3.75 -21.78 18.92
C ASP A 527 3.20 -20.67 19.84
N SER A 528 3.57 -20.69 21.12
CA SER A 528 2.98 -19.79 22.09
C SER A 528 3.87 -18.58 22.38
N ALA A 529 3.30 -17.41 22.29
CA ALA A 529 3.88 -16.14 22.73
C ALA A 529 2.88 -15.41 23.65
N LEU A 530 3.38 -14.62 24.59
CA LEU A 530 2.53 -13.79 25.43
C LEU A 530 1.83 -12.73 24.56
N VAL A 531 0.51 -12.63 24.67
CA VAL A 531 -0.28 -11.66 23.90
C VAL A 531 -0.35 -10.35 24.68
N GLN A 532 -0.16 -9.22 23.96
CA GLN A 532 -0.34 -7.90 24.53
C GLN A 532 -1.77 -7.73 25.05
N GLN A 533 -1.93 -7.18 26.24
CA GLN A 533 -3.22 -6.87 26.84
C GLN A 533 -3.60 -5.42 26.50
N ASP A 534 -4.47 -5.23 25.52
CA ASP A 534 -5.25 -4.01 25.30
C ASP A 534 -6.66 -4.19 25.88
N TYR A 535 -7.52 -3.20 25.77
CA TYR A 535 -8.88 -3.28 26.33
C TYR A 535 -9.65 -4.49 25.78
N TYR A 536 -9.63 -4.71 24.46
CA TYR A 536 -10.36 -5.81 23.83
C TYR A 536 -9.75 -7.18 24.14
N SER A 537 -8.44 -7.22 24.30
CA SER A 537 -7.75 -8.47 24.63
C SER A 537 -7.90 -8.92 26.09
N LEU A 538 -8.37 -8.04 26.99
CA LEU A 538 -8.73 -8.42 28.36
C LEU A 538 -9.84 -9.49 28.40
N PHE A 539 -10.74 -9.48 27.41
CA PHE A 539 -11.87 -10.42 27.28
C PHE A 539 -11.54 -11.67 26.45
N ARG A 540 -10.28 -11.85 26.05
CA ARG A 540 -9.82 -13.09 25.41
C ARG A 540 -9.79 -14.24 26.41
N ASP A 541 -10.06 -15.44 25.92
CA ASP A 541 -10.02 -16.65 26.74
C ASP A 541 -8.59 -17.21 26.96
N ARG A 542 -7.57 -16.68 26.24
CA ARG A 542 -6.19 -17.14 26.34
C ARG A 542 -5.21 -15.97 26.52
N ARG A 543 -4.25 -16.15 27.42
CA ARG A 543 -3.16 -15.20 27.67
C ARG A 543 -2.03 -15.33 26.66
N TYR A 544 -1.85 -16.53 26.09
CA TYR A 544 -0.83 -16.83 25.10
C TYR A 544 -1.49 -17.08 23.72
N SER A 545 -0.78 -16.74 22.66
CA SER A 545 -1.11 -17.20 21.31
C SER A 545 -0.90 -18.72 21.19
N GLY A 546 -1.29 -19.30 20.07
CA GLY A 546 -1.10 -20.73 19.85
C GLY A 546 -1.87 -21.63 20.82
N LEU A 547 -1.46 -22.88 20.93
CA LEU A 547 -2.14 -23.90 21.73
C LEU A 547 -1.20 -24.62 22.74
N ASP A 548 0.08 -24.30 22.76
CA ASP A 548 1.01 -25.04 23.65
C ASP A 548 0.89 -24.58 25.10
N ARG A 549 0.66 -23.29 25.31
CA ARG A 549 0.53 -22.71 26.63
C ARG A 549 -0.89 -22.22 26.86
N ILE A 550 -1.69 -23.01 27.56
CA ILE A 550 -3.07 -22.67 27.94
C ILE A 550 -3.09 -22.53 29.47
N SER A 551 -2.98 -21.30 29.95
CA SER A 551 -2.92 -21.01 31.38
C SER A 551 -4.23 -21.35 32.10
N SER A 552 -4.15 -21.74 33.38
CA SER A 552 -5.34 -21.76 34.23
C SER A 552 -6.01 -20.41 34.30
N ALA A 553 -7.30 -20.40 34.53
CA ALA A 553 -8.07 -19.19 34.70
C ALA A 553 -9.14 -19.41 35.79
N ASN A 554 -9.25 -18.49 36.68
CA ASN A 554 -10.38 -18.29 37.59
C ASN A 554 -10.39 -16.79 37.86
N GLN A 555 -11.12 -16.08 37.00
CA GLN A 555 -10.99 -14.63 36.89
C GLN A 555 -12.29 -13.98 36.49
N ILE A 556 -12.44 -12.74 36.90
CA ILE A 556 -13.50 -11.84 36.44
C ILE A 556 -12.85 -10.69 35.68
N THR A 557 -13.24 -10.45 34.47
CA THR A 557 -12.88 -9.25 33.71
C THR A 557 -14.01 -8.25 33.81
N LEU A 558 -13.69 -7.06 34.27
CA LEU A 558 -14.62 -5.94 34.32
C LEU A 558 -14.13 -4.87 33.34
N GLY A 559 -15.01 -4.38 32.53
CA GLY A 559 -14.74 -3.28 31.64
C GLY A 559 -16.00 -2.55 31.21
N GLY A 560 -15.81 -1.48 30.52
CA GLY A 560 -16.90 -0.71 29.97
C GLY A 560 -16.40 0.31 28.97
N THR A 561 -17.30 0.64 28.05
CA THR A 561 -17.08 1.70 27.05
C THR A 561 -18.18 2.74 27.21
N THR A 562 -17.82 4.00 27.19
CA THR A 562 -18.81 5.07 27.01
C THR A 562 -18.59 5.71 25.65
N ARG A 563 -19.69 5.97 24.92
CA ARG A 563 -19.67 6.59 23.59
C ARG A 563 -20.56 7.82 23.57
N PHE A 564 -20.15 8.81 22.81
CA PHE A 564 -20.91 10.02 22.58
C PHE A 564 -21.15 10.17 21.09
N TYR A 565 -22.41 10.29 20.72
CA TYR A 565 -22.88 10.45 19.35
C TYR A 565 -23.44 11.85 19.15
N ASP A 566 -23.16 12.46 18.04
CA ASP A 566 -23.72 13.76 17.68
C ASP A 566 -25.17 13.64 17.14
N LYS A 567 -25.72 14.75 16.68
CA LYS A 567 -27.10 14.83 16.13
C LYS A 567 -27.33 13.95 14.89
N ASN A 568 -26.25 13.62 14.17
CA ASN A 568 -26.28 12.78 12.97
C ASN A 568 -26.08 11.29 13.32
N ALA A 569 -25.99 10.95 14.60
CA ALA A 569 -25.61 9.64 15.11
C ALA A 569 -24.18 9.21 14.78
N ASP A 570 -23.28 10.16 14.46
CA ASP A 570 -21.88 9.90 14.29
C ASP A 570 -21.17 9.84 15.65
N GLU A 571 -20.35 8.80 15.85
CA GLU A 571 -19.54 8.67 17.06
C GLU A 571 -18.44 9.73 17.07
N ARG A 572 -18.46 10.61 18.07
CA ARG A 572 -17.49 11.69 18.25
C ARG A 572 -16.44 11.37 19.30
N PHE A 573 -16.82 10.68 20.35
CA PHE A 573 -15.91 10.31 21.42
C PHE A 573 -16.25 8.93 21.97
N ASN A 574 -15.22 8.14 22.24
CA ASN A 574 -15.35 6.96 23.07
C ASN A 574 -14.19 6.86 24.08
N PHE A 575 -14.49 6.23 25.19
CA PHE A 575 -13.52 5.88 26.21
C PHE A 575 -13.85 4.50 26.76
N SER A 576 -12.86 3.60 26.74
CA SER A 576 -12.93 2.23 27.24
C SER A 576 -11.93 2.04 28.37
N ALA A 577 -12.35 1.38 29.43
CA ALA A 577 -11.49 1.05 30.57
C ALA A 577 -11.82 -0.36 31.05
N GLY A 578 -10.78 -1.13 31.40
CA GLY A 578 -11.01 -2.48 31.92
C GLY A 578 -9.80 -3.06 32.65
N GLN A 579 -10.08 -4.10 33.42
CA GLN A 579 -9.09 -4.83 34.21
C GLN A 579 -9.55 -6.26 34.49
N ILE A 580 -8.62 -7.21 34.56
CA ILE A 580 -8.87 -8.57 34.99
C ILE A 580 -8.59 -8.68 36.50
N TYR A 581 -9.54 -9.24 37.24
CA TYR A 581 -9.37 -9.62 38.65
C TYR A 581 -9.18 -11.13 38.75
N TYR A 582 -8.02 -11.55 39.23
CA TYR A 582 -7.66 -12.95 39.40
C TYR A 582 -8.13 -13.46 40.76
N LEU A 583 -9.16 -14.31 40.76
CA LEU A 583 -9.60 -15.00 41.98
C LEU A 583 -8.55 -16.04 42.45
N THR A 584 -7.84 -16.62 41.49
CA THR A 584 -6.63 -17.41 41.69
C THR A 584 -5.57 -17.02 40.66
N ALA A 585 -4.28 -17.05 41.05
CA ALA A 585 -3.21 -16.75 40.12
C ALA A 585 -3.25 -17.69 38.91
N SER A 586 -3.26 -17.11 37.72
CA SER A 586 -3.20 -17.85 36.46
C SER A 586 -1.79 -18.35 36.19
N LYS A 587 -1.62 -19.64 35.94
CA LYS A 587 -0.31 -20.29 35.75
C LYS A 587 -0.37 -21.38 34.68
N ILE A 588 0.79 -21.69 34.10
CA ILE A 588 0.98 -22.77 33.10
C ILE A 588 1.86 -23.91 33.67
N ASP A 589 2.72 -23.58 34.65
CA ASP A 589 3.62 -24.49 35.32
C ASP A 589 3.86 -23.99 36.78
N ASP A 590 4.69 -24.67 37.51
CA ASP A 590 4.99 -24.29 38.88
C ASP A 590 6.08 -23.21 39.03
N ASN A 591 6.64 -22.72 37.93
CA ASN A 591 7.60 -21.62 37.93
C ASN A 591 6.92 -20.31 38.35
N PRO A 592 7.39 -19.68 39.45
CA PRO A 592 6.81 -18.42 39.94
C PRO A 592 6.82 -17.29 38.87
N ASN A 593 7.76 -17.32 37.95
CA ASN A 593 7.87 -16.30 36.91
C ASN A 593 6.82 -16.46 35.77
N ASN A 594 6.18 -17.62 35.65
CA ASN A 594 5.18 -17.93 34.64
C ASN A 594 3.73 -17.81 35.12
N ARG A 595 3.50 -17.11 36.23
CA ARG A 595 2.17 -16.88 36.80
C ARG A 595 1.81 -15.40 36.87
N THR A 596 0.51 -15.12 36.86
CA THR A 596 0.03 -13.77 37.13
C THR A 596 0.09 -13.50 38.63
N PRO A 597 0.07 -12.22 39.02
CA PRO A 597 -0.21 -11.85 40.42
C PRO A 597 -1.58 -12.43 40.87
N LYS A 598 -1.77 -12.48 42.19
CA LYS A 598 -3.06 -12.94 42.77
C LYS A 598 -4.15 -11.86 42.78
N SER A 599 -3.85 -10.63 42.38
CA SER A 599 -4.80 -9.52 42.50
C SER A 599 -5.45 -9.15 41.19
N SER A 600 -4.72 -8.51 40.29
CA SER A 600 -5.29 -7.96 39.08
C SER A 600 -4.27 -7.83 37.96
N SER A 601 -4.74 -7.67 36.73
CA SER A 601 -3.91 -7.26 35.60
C SER A 601 -3.61 -5.76 35.64
N SER A 602 -2.78 -5.29 34.69
CA SER A 602 -2.70 -3.87 34.40
C SER A 602 -4.07 -3.33 33.97
N TRP A 603 -4.37 -2.07 34.29
CA TRP A 603 -5.47 -1.34 33.67
C TRP A 603 -5.18 -1.15 32.19
N ALA A 604 -6.17 -1.39 31.36
CA ALA A 604 -6.14 -1.04 29.94
C ALA A 604 -7.17 0.04 29.66
N LEU A 605 -6.69 1.16 29.15
CA LEU A 605 -7.50 2.33 28.77
C LEU A 605 -7.33 2.61 27.29
N GLU A 606 -8.42 2.86 26.60
CA GLU A 606 -8.43 3.24 25.18
C GLU A 606 -9.43 4.36 24.93
N SER A 607 -9.10 5.28 24.03
CA SER A 607 -10.01 6.36 23.67
C SER A 607 -9.77 6.80 22.23
N ASN A 608 -10.85 7.16 21.58
CA ASN A 608 -10.85 7.82 20.28
C ASN A 608 -11.76 9.06 20.36
N TRP A 609 -11.26 10.19 19.88
CA TRP A 609 -11.97 11.46 19.93
C TRP A 609 -11.90 12.17 18.58
N LYS A 610 -12.99 12.17 17.85
CA LYS A 610 -13.21 13.03 16.67
C LYS A 610 -13.57 14.43 17.15
N ILE A 611 -12.56 15.23 17.48
CA ILE A 611 -12.72 16.59 18.02
C ILE A 611 -13.52 17.45 17.02
N SER A 612 -13.26 17.26 15.74
CA SER A 612 -14.01 17.80 14.61
C SER A 612 -13.82 16.88 13.40
N ASP A 613 -14.44 17.23 12.26
CA ASP A 613 -14.24 16.47 11.00
C ASP A 613 -12.79 16.54 10.50
N LYS A 614 -12.01 17.50 10.99
CA LYS A 614 -10.60 17.72 10.62
C LYS A 614 -9.60 17.22 11.67
N TRP A 615 -10.04 17.03 12.91
CA TRP A 615 -9.18 16.65 14.01
C TRP A 615 -9.62 15.34 14.63
N ASN A 616 -8.71 14.37 14.69
CA ASN A 616 -8.92 13.10 15.35
C ASN A 616 -7.77 12.79 16.32
N TRP A 617 -8.11 12.45 17.54
CA TRP A 617 -7.16 11.98 18.53
C TRP A 617 -7.45 10.54 18.92
N ARG A 618 -6.40 9.72 19.04
CA ARG A 618 -6.47 8.34 19.54
C ARG A 618 -5.43 8.16 20.62
N GLY A 619 -5.80 7.45 21.67
CA GLY A 619 -4.90 7.15 22.75
C GLY A 619 -5.15 5.78 23.35
N SER A 620 -4.09 5.11 23.78
CA SER A 620 -4.14 3.91 24.59
C SER A 620 -3.13 4.03 25.74
N TYR A 621 -3.49 3.50 26.89
CA TYR A 621 -2.67 3.57 28.09
C TYR A 621 -2.84 2.31 28.92
N GLN A 622 -1.73 1.73 29.35
CA GLN A 622 -1.70 0.60 30.27
C GLN A 622 -0.92 0.97 31.52
N TYR A 623 -1.57 0.78 32.66
CA TYR A 623 -0.99 1.05 33.99
C TYR A 623 -0.87 -0.23 34.76
N ASP A 624 0.38 -0.57 35.14
CA ASP A 624 0.68 -1.72 35.94
C ASP A 624 0.59 -1.36 37.44
N THR A 625 -0.44 -1.91 38.07
CA THR A 625 -0.71 -1.64 39.50
C THR A 625 0.31 -2.26 40.46
N LEU A 626 1.10 -3.23 40.00
CA LEU A 626 2.14 -3.86 40.81
C LEU A 626 3.46 -3.10 40.77
N LEU A 627 3.79 -2.59 39.59
CA LEU A 627 5.00 -1.81 39.35
C LEU A 627 4.78 -0.32 39.63
N ASP A 628 3.51 0.07 39.88
CA ASP A 628 3.08 1.45 40.10
C ASP A 628 3.56 2.40 39.02
N LYS A 629 3.44 1.96 37.74
CA LYS A 629 3.87 2.74 36.60
C LYS A 629 3.17 2.35 35.29
N ALA A 630 3.28 3.25 34.29
CA ALA A 630 2.84 2.94 32.94
C ALA A 630 3.67 1.77 32.38
N SER A 631 3.00 0.80 31.75
CA SER A 631 3.64 -0.25 30.96
C SER A 631 3.75 0.14 29.51
N LEU A 632 2.65 0.66 28.94
CA LEU A 632 2.53 1.14 27.59
C LEU A 632 1.72 2.43 27.54
N ALA A 633 2.07 3.32 26.61
CA ALA A 633 1.26 4.45 26.25
C ALA A 633 1.46 4.81 24.77
N ASN A 634 0.38 5.01 24.07
CA ASN A 634 0.39 5.51 22.69
C ASN A 634 -0.60 6.67 22.60
N SER A 635 -0.22 7.72 21.86
CA SER A 635 -1.09 8.85 21.56
C SER A 635 -0.82 9.31 20.14
N SER A 636 -1.87 9.52 19.38
CA SER A 636 -1.82 10.03 18.02
C SER A 636 -2.84 11.13 17.86
N LEU A 637 -2.41 12.31 17.44
CA LEU A 637 -3.26 13.42 17.08
C LEU A 637 -3.09 13.70 15.59
N GLU A 638 -4.20 13.62 14.87
CA GLU A 638 -4.26 13.78 13.42
C GLU A 638 -5.07 15.02 13.07
N PHE A 639 -4.50 15.85 12.21
CA PHE A 639 -5.15 16.99 11.60
C PHE A 639 -5.23 16.80 10.10
N ASN A 640 -6.45 16.70 9.55
CA ASN A 640 -6.73 16.44 8.15
C ASN A 640 -7.74 17.47 7.62
N PRO A 641 -7.30 18.69 7.31
CA PRO A 641 -8.21 19.79 6.92
C PRO A 641 -8.81 19.62 5.53
N MET A 642 -8.10 18.92 4.62
CA MET A 642 -8.45 18.68 3.22
C MET A 642 -7.98 17.28 2.81
N LYS A 643 -8.50 16.76 1.69
CA LYS A 643 -8.26 15.38 1.22
C LYS A 643 -6.77 14.95 1.18
N ASN A 644 -5.86 15.86 0.81
CA ASN A 644 -4.44 15.55 0.62
C ASN A 644 -3.53 16.19 1.70
N ASN A 645 -4.10 16.84 2.71
CA ASN A 645 -3.35 17.53 3.75
C ASN A 645 -3.50 16.80 5.09
N LEU A 646 -2.38 16.32 5.61
CA LEU A 646 -2.31 15.56 6.85
C LEU A 646 -1.15 16.06 7.71
N ILE A 647 -1.41 16.31 8.99
CA ILE A 647 -0.38 16.42 10.02
C ILE A 647 -0.73 15.44 11.12
N GLN A 648 0.19 14.53 11.45
CA GLN A 648 0.01 13.56 12.52
C GLN A 648 1.14 13.68 13.54
N LEU A 649 0.78 13.87 14.80
CA LEU A 649 1.68 13.86 15.94
C LEU A 649 1.52 12.53 16.66
N ASN A 650 2.64 11.84 16.93
CA ASN A 650 2.66 10.53 17.57
C ASN A 650 3.54 10.56 18.80
N TYR A 651 3.08 9.95 19.87
CA TYR A 651 3.86 9.65 21.07
C TYR A 651 3.74 8.18 21.39
N ARG A 652 4.84 7.57 21.80
CA ARG A 652 4.92 6.17 22.19
C ARG A 652 5.82 5.97 23.36
N TYR A 653 5.33 5.19 24.30
CA TYR A 653 6.04 4.77 25.49
C TYR A 653 5.91 3.26 25.68
N ALA A 654 7.00 2.57 26.00
CA ALA A 654 7.01 1.21 26.51
C ALA A 654 8.06 1.10 27.61
N SER A 655 7.65 0.60 28.78
CA SER A 655 8.57 0.41 29.91
C SER A 655 9.52 -0.75 29.61
N LYS A 656 10.76 -0.66 30.11
CA LYS A 656 11.74 -1.74 29.96
C LYS A 656 11.26 -3.06 30.58
N GLU A 657 10.50 -3.01 31.67
CA GLU A 657 9.94 -4.19 32.32
C GLU A 657 8.91 -4.88 31.44
N TYR A 658 8.02 -4.11 30.80
CA TYR A 658 7.06 -4.63 29.85
C TYR A 658 7.76 -5.30 28.67
N ILE A 659 8.77 -4.65 28.06
CA ILE A 659 9.54 -5.18 26.94
C ILE A 659 10.24 -6.48 27.36
N ASN A 660 10.88 -6.47 28.54
CA ASN A 660 11.60 -7.63 29.04
C ASN A 660 10.70 -8.82 29.36
N GLN A 661 9.48 -8.60 29.85
CA GLN A 661 8.48 -9.68 30.04
C GLN A 661 8.02 -10.32 28.74
N ASN A 662 7.92 -9.55 27.66
CA ASN A 662 7.42 -10.04 26.38
C ASN A 662 8.50 -10.68 25.49
N LEU A 663 9.75 -10.25 25.60
CA LEU A 663 10.85 -10.77 24.79
C LEU A 663 11.59 -11.95 25.42
N GLY A 664 11.24 -12.36 26.62
CA GLY A 664 11.88 -13.49 27.33
C GLY A 664 13.32 -13.20 27.77
N ALA A 665 14.13 -14.24 27.97
CA ALA A 665 15.48 -14.12 28.54
C ALA A 665 16.52 -13.40 27.67
N SER A 666 16.28 -13.23 26.37
CA SER A 666 17.08 -12.34 25.52
C SER A 666 16.85 -10.85 25.81
N ALA A 667 15.98 -10.56 26.72
CA ALA A 667 15.44 -9.26 27.05
C ALA A 667 16.29 -8.38 27.95
N ASN A 668 17.36 -8.86 28.56
CA ASN A 668 18.38 -7.99 29.17
C ASN A 668 19.02 -7.01 28.15
N ARG A 669 18.53 -7.03 26.90
CA ARG A 669 18.90 -6.08 25.85
C ARG A 669 18.35 -4.67 26.12
N TYR A 670 17.19 -4.52 26.76
CA TYR A 670 16.58 -3.21 26.99
C TYR A 670 16.80 -2.78 28.42
N GLN A 671 17.80 -1.94 28.64
CA GLN A 671 18.10 -1.35 29.94
C GLN A 671 17.31 -0.06 30.21
N GLN A 672 16.68 0.51 29.19
CA GLN A 672 15.95 1.77 29.26
C GLN A 672 14.56 1.63 28.64
N ASP A 673 13.63 2.48 29.09
CA ASP A 673 12.31 2.62 28.52
C ASP A 673 12.41 3.14 27.06
N ILE A 674 11.50 2.70 26.21
CA ILE A 674 11.31 3.31 24.88
C ILE A 674 10.41 4.53 25.06
N LYS A 675 10.90 5.70 24.63
CA LYS A 675 10.16 6.96 24.62
C LYS A 675 10.37 7.63 23.28
N GLN A 676 9.36 7.63 22.41
CA GLN A 676 9.47 8.17 21.07
C GLN A 676 8.40 9.22 20.83
N ILE A 677 8.79 10.31 20.15
CA ILE A 677 7.89 11.31 19.60
C ILE A 677 8.10 11.35 18.08
N GLY A 678 7.00 11.52 17.35
CA GLY A 678 7.03 11.55 15.91
C GLY A 678 6.08 12.59 15.34
N VAL A 679 6.47 13.15 14.20
CA VAL A 679 5.65 14.01 13.36
C VAL A 679 5.68 13.45 11.96
N VAL A 680 4.50 13.30 11.35
CA VAL A 680 4.33 13.03 9.93
C VAL A 680 3.47 14.14 9.35
N ALA A 681 3.89 14.72 8.25
CA ALA A 681 3.15 15.75 7.56
C ALA A 681 3.15 15.49 6.06
N ALA A 682 2.00 15.66 5.43
CA ALA A 682 1.84 15.76 3.99
C ALA A 682 1.00 16.99 3.73
N TRP A 683 1.47 17.89 2.89
CA TRP A 683 0.83 19.19 2.71
C TRP A 683 0.94 19.69 1.28
N GLU A 684 -0.18 19.93 0.65
CA GLU A 684 -0.25 20.70 -0.59
C GLU A 684 -0.18 22.18 -0.26
N VAL A 685 0.98 22.80 -0.50
CA VAL A 685 1.24 24.22 -0.24
C VAL A 685 0.53 25.08 -1.29
N SER A 686 0.46 24.58 -2.50
CA SER A 686 -0.28 25.15 -3.64
C SER A 686 -0.62 24.04 -4.62
N ASP A 687 -1.37 24.34 -5.67
CA ASP A 687 -1.71 23.40 -6.74
C ASP A 687 -0.49 22.71 -7.34
N ASN A 688 0.65 23.40 -7.36
CA ASN A 688 1.90 22.90 -7.93
C ASN A 688 2.86 22.33 -6.90
N TRP A 689 2.79 22.70 -5.61
CA TRP A 689 3.80 22.32 -4.62
C TRP A 689 3.23 21.46 -3.51
N ALA A 690 3.83 20.31 -3.30
CA ALA A 690 3.55 19.43 -2.18
C ALA A 690 4.80 19.16 -1.33
N LEU A 691 4.61 19.12 -0.03
CA LEU A 691 5.63 18.81 0.97
C LEU A 691 5.24 17.55 1.73
N VAL A 692 6.20 16.66 1.95
CA VAL A 692 6.06 15.50 2.83
C VAL A 692 7.19 15.51 3.83
N GLY A 693 6.87 15.37 5.11
CA GLY A 693 7.85 15.33 6.18
C GLY A 693 7.58 14.19 7.16
N LYS A 694 8.65 13.59 7.67
CA LYS A 694 8.60 12.59 8.72
C LYS A 694 9.77 12.78 9.65
N TYR A 695 9.51 12.89 10.94
CA TYR A 695 10.52 13.03 11.96
C TYR A 695 10.19 12.16 13.17
N TYR A 696 11.06 11.24 13.53
CA TYR A 696 10.94 10.42 14.73
C TYR A 696 12.19 10.56 15.57
N GLN A 697 12.00 10.83 16.85
CA GLN A 697 13.07 10.95 17.83
C GLN A 697 12.83 10.01 19.01
N ASP A 698 13.86 9.30 19.39
CA ASP A 698 13.93 8.64 20.69
C ASP A 698 14.36 9.68 21.74
N ILE A 699 13.43 10.01 22.65
CA ILE A 699 13.65 11.03 23.68
C ILE A 699 14.61 10.52 24.76
N ALA A 700 14.58 9.22 25.08
CA ALA A 700 15.45 8.61 26.08
C ALA A 700 16.90 8.63 25.63
N LEU A 701 17.15 8.28 24.37
CA LEU A 701 18.49 8.31 23.77
C LEU A 701 18.88 9.69 23.23
N LYS A 702 17.94 10.64 23.15
CA LYS A 702 18.11 11.98 22.53
C LYS A 702 18.63 11.91 21.09
N LYS A 703 18.26 10.88 20.34
CA LYS A 703 18.73 10.62 18.96
C LYS A 703 17.56 10.49 18.00
N PRO A 704 17.67 11.03 16.77
CA PRO A 704 16.66 10.79 15.74
C PRO A 704 16.69 9.31 15.33
N VAL A 705 15.50 8.75 15.10
CA VAL A 705 15.32 7.38 14.58
C VAL A 705 15.20 7.42 13.07
N GLU A 706 14.39 8.34 12.59
CA GLU A 706 14.17 8.55 11.17
C GLU A 706 13.79 10.01 10.89
N GLN A 707 14.36 10.54 9.83
CA GLN A 707 14.07 11.87 9.29
C GLN A 707 13.85 11.71 7.78
N TYR A 708 12.78 12.28 7.27
CA TYR A 708 12.49 12.34 5.85
C TYR A 708 11.90 13.70 5.51
N VAL A 709 12.36 14.29 4.42
CA VAL A 709 11.77 15.50 3.82
C VAL A 709 11.69 15.26 2.32
N GLY A 710 10.49 15.39 1.77
CA GLY A 710 10.22 15.33 0.35
C GLY A 710 9.54 16.59 -0.12
N VAL A 711 9.95 17.08 -1.27
CA VAL A 711 9.35 18.20 -1.98
C VAL A 711 8.98 17.72 -3.36
N GLN A 712 7.77 18.01 -3.79
CA GLN A 712 7.29 17.68 -5.12
C GLN A 712 6.73 18.94 -5.78
N TYR A 713 7.18 19.20 -6.99
CA TYR A 713 6.59 20.18 -7.89
C TYR A 713 5.78 19.45 -8.96
N ASN A 714 4.55 19.88 -9.17
CA ASN A 714 3.62 19.34 -10.15
C ASN A 714 3.28 20.43 -11.16
N SER A 715 3.62 20.21 -12.42
CA SER A 715 3.08 20.96 -13.56
C SER A 715 1.99 20.15 -14.25
N CYS A 716 1.32 20.73 -15.21
CA CYS A 716 0.35 20.04 -16.05
C CYS A 716 0.98 18.90 -16.87
N CYS A 717 2.23 19.03 -17.29
CA CYS A 717 2.86 18.08 -18.19
C CYS A 717 4.08 17.35 -17.60
N TRP A 718 4.47 17.66 -16.37
CA TRP A 718 5.58 16.96 -15.69
C TRP A 718 5.50 17.11 -14.18
N SER A 719 6.19 16.25 -13.45
CA SER A 719 6.42 16.41 -12.03
C SER A 719 7.89 16.10 -11.67
N LEU A 720 8.38 16.77 -10.64
CA LEU A 720 9.70 16.56 -10.08
C LEU A 720 9.59 16.39 -8.57
N GLY A 721 10.02 15.23 -8.08
CA GLY A 721 10.10 14.91 -6.66
C GLY A 721 11.57 14.85 -6.21
N VAL A 722 11.88 15.49 -5.08
CA VAL A 722 13.19 15.39 -4.41
C VAL A 722 12.93 14.97 -2.97
N GLY A 723 13.54 13.86 -2.55
CA GLY A 723 13.42 13.34 -1.19
C GLY A 723 14.78 13.13 -0.54
N ALA A 724 14.92 13.58 0.70
CA ALA A 724 16.10 13.32 1.53
C ALA A 724 15.67 12.51 2.77
N ARG A 725 16.37 11.42 3.05
CA ARG A 725 16.11 10.53 4.18
C ARG A 725 17.37 10.28 4.99
N ARG A 726 17.20 10.24 6.31
CA ARG A 726 18.21 9.78 7.25
C ARG A 726 17.55 8.80 8.23
N TYR A 727 18.06 7.60 8.34
CA TYR A 727 17.50 6.59 9.23
C TYR A 727 18.58 5.71 9.86
N VAL A 728 18.23 5.09 10.98
CA VAL A 728 19.12 4.19 11.72
C VAL A 728 19.22 2.85 11.00
N THR A 729 20.44 2.43 10.65
CA THR A 729 20.70 1.15 9.96
C THR A 729 21.21 0.06 10.86
N SER A 730 21.92 0.43 11.93
CA SER A 730 22.42 -0.51 12.91
C SER A 730 22.55 0.19 14.27
N ARG A 731 22.16 -0.51 15.31
CA ARG A 731 22.56 -0.20 16.69
C ARG A 731 23.77 -1.07 17.00
N GLN A 732 24.93 -0.63 16.58
CA GLN A 732 26.17 -1.35 16.81
C GLN A 732 26.43 -1.46 18.31
N ASN A 733 26.44 -2.68 18.85
CA ASN A 733 26.69 -3.06 20.23
C ASN A 733 26.05 -2.17 21.30
N GLN A 734 25.13 -2.74 22.04
CA GLN A 734 24.38 -2.12 23.14
C GLN A 734 25.24 -1.53 24.30
N ARG A 735 26.55 -1.68 24.24
CA ARG A 735 27.50 -1.11 25.21
C ARG A 735 28.03 0.28 24.85
N ASN A 736 28.00 0.64 23.55
CA ASN A 736 28.36 1.98 23.09
C ASN A 736 27.16 2.55 22.31
N ASP A 737 26.60 3.67 22.77
CA ASP A 737 25.48 4.43 22.20
C ASP A 737 25.71 4.95 20.75
N GLN A 738 26.55 4.29 19.97
CA GLN A 738 26.84 4.65 18.59
C GLN A 738 25.78 4.10 17.66
N VAL A 739 24.93 4.99 17.18
CA VAL A 739 23.92 4.71 16.17
C VAL A 739 24.51 5.01 14.80
N VAL A 740 24.44 4.03 13.89
CA VAL A 740 24.88 4.21 12.51
C VAL A 740 23.68 4.65 11.66
N TYR A 741 23.86 5.75 10.91
CA TYR A 741 22.83 6.30 10.04
C TYR A 741 23.18 6.07 8.58
N ASP A 742 22.16 5.81 7.76
CA ASP A 742 22.23 6.02 6.32
C ASP A 742 21.57 7.35 5.95
N ASN A 743 22.23 8.11 5.08
CA ASN A 743 21.70 9.34 4.51
C ASN A 743 21.51 9.11 3.02
N SER A 744 20.32 9.35 2.51
CA SER A 744 19.99 9.17 1.11
C SER A 744 19.24 10.38 0.55
N VAL A 745 19.50 10.68 -0.72
CA VAL A 745 18.76 11.66 -1.51
C VAL A 745 18.34 10.98 -2.80
N GLY A 746 17.08 11.10 -3.15
CA GLY A 746 16.53 10.57 -4.40
C GLY A 746 15.82 11.66 -5.19
N VAL A 747 15.88 11.54 -6.50
CA VAL A 747 15.17 12.42 -7.44
C VAL A 747 14.29 11.55 -8.33
N THR A 748 13.03 11.91 -8.46
CA THR A 748 12.06 11.30 -9.35
C THR A 748 11.55 12.34 -10.32
N PHE A 749 11.43 11.95 -11.58
CA PHE A 749 10.84 12.79 -12.62
C PHE A 749 9.77 11.98 -13.34
N GLU A 750 8.64 12.61 -13.62
CA GLU A 750 7.51 11.97 -14.33
C GLU A 750 7.01 12.89 -15.42
N LEU A 751 6.64 12.31 -16.56
CA LEU A 751 5.86 12.99 -17.61
C LEU A 751 4.39 12.81 -17.29
N ARG A 752 3.60 13.88 -17.45
CA ARG A 752 2.17 13.92 -17.19
C ARG A 752 1.37 14.27 -18.44
N GLY A 753 0.06 14.02 -18.40
CA GLY A 753 -0.84 14.34 -19.50
C GLY A 753 -0.76 13.37 -20.68
N LEU A 754 -0.16 12.18 -20.49
CA LEU A 754 -0.06 11.14 -21.52
C LEU A 754 -1.20 10.11 -21.44
N GLY A 755 -1.99 10.06 -20.35
CA GLY A 755 -3.14 9.16 -20.13
C GLY A 755 -4.06 9.67 -19.01
N GLU A 756 -5.25 9.09 -18.86
CA GLU A 756 -6.26 9.50 -17.85
C GLU A 756 -5.85 9.18 -16.40
N ASN A 757 -4.98 8.20 -16.19
CA ASN A 757 -4.63 7.68 -14.84
C ASN A 757 -3.40 8.35 -14.21
N ASP A 758 -2.92 9.45 -14.76
CA ASP A 758 -1.65 10.09 -14.37
C ASP A 758 -1.69 10.85 -13.02
N HIS A 759 -2.78 10.73 -12.24
CA HIS A 759 -3.08 11.71 -11.20
C HIS A 759 -2.74 11.31 -9.77
N GLN A 760 -2.31 10.06 -9.52
CA GLN A 760 -2.17 9.55 -8.14
C GLN A 760 -0.73 9.30 -7.66
N SER A 761 0.28 9.37 -8.52
CA SER A 761 1.56 8.72 -8.18
C SER A 761 2.48 9.48 -7.21
N GLY A 762 2.48 10.80 -7.19
CA GLY A 762 3.54 11.54 -6.49
C GLY A 762 3.40 11.58 -4.97
N ILE A 763 2.32 12.15 -4.44
CA ILE A 763 2.11 12.32 -2.98
C ILE A 763 1.76 10.99 -2.32
N GLU A 764 0.93 10.16 -2.97
CA GLU A 764 0.60 8.83 -2.43
C GLU A 764 1.81 7.91 -2.35
N ASP A 765 2.71 7.95 -3.31
CA ASP A 765 3.94 7.15 -3.28
C ASP A 765 4.92 7.68 -2.23
N MET A 766 5.04 8.99 -2.09
CA MET A 766 5.78 9.60 -0.99
C MET A 766 5.14 9.31 0.36
N LEU A 767 3.81 9.30 0.47
CA LEU A 767 3.07 8.93 1.67
C LEU A 767 3.17 7.43 1.95
N LYS A 768 3.14 6.58 0.94
CA LYS A 768 3.35 5.11 1.08
C LYS A 768 4.75 4.82 1.58
N LYS A 769 5.77 5.46 1.04
CA LYS A 769 7.17 5.39 1.53
C LYS A 769 7.32 6.04 2.91
N GLY A 770 6.45 6.99 3.27
CA GLY A 770 6.37 7.64 4.57
C GLY A 770 5.42 6.97 5.57
N LYS A 771 4.52 6.05 5.14
CA LYS A 771 3.65 5.30 6.06
C LYS A 771 4.49 4.47 7.01
N LEU A 772 4.18 4.67 8.28
CA LEU A 772 4.90 4.19 9.43
C LEU A 772 5.02 2.67 9.48
N PRO A 773 6.21 2.11 9.50
CA PRO A 773 6.39 0.73 9.90
C PRO A 773 6.03 0.45 11.36
N TYR A 774 5.83 1.49 12.19
CA TYR A 774 5.59 1.35 13.63
C TYR A 774 4.18 0.92 14.02
N ILE A 775 3.17 1.07 13.16
CA ILE A 775 1.83 0.54 13.45
C ILE A 775 1.82 -0.99 13.31
N GLN A 776 2.63 -1.57 12.43
CA GLN A 776 2.71 -3.02 12.24
C GLN A 776 3.55 -3.74 13.30
N ALA A 777 4.57 -3.10 13.86
CA ALA A 777 5.45 -3.72 14.86
C ALA A 777 4.79 -3.99 16.23
N PHE A 778 3.57 -3.50 16.46
CA PHE A 778 2.82 -3.68 17.71
C PHE A 778 1.42 -4.28 17.54
N SER A 779 1.05 -4.68 16.34
CA SER A 779 -0.16 -5.47 16.06
C SER A 779 0.12 -6.97 16.02
N LEU A 780 1.24 -7.42 16.56
CA LEU A 780 1.57 -8.85 16.71
C LEU A 780 0.99 -9.42 17.99
#